data_84fd7b36ecb026c5edfb4ae4b20bb273
#
_entry.id   84fd7b36ecb026c5edfb4ae4b20bb273
#
_cell.length_a   1.000
_cell.length_b   1.000
_cell.length_c   1.000
_cell.angle_alpha   90.00
_cell.angle_beta   90.00
_cell.angle_gamma   90.00
#
_symmetry.space_group_name_H-M   'P 1'
#
loop_
_entity.id
_entity.type
_entity.pdbx_description
1 polymer ?
#
loop_
_entity_poly.entity_id
_entity_poly.type
_entity_poly.pdbx_seq_one_letter_code
_entity_poly.pdbx_strand_id
1 'polypeptide(L)'
;TQLRNQNTSSSTMKFSSQEYNKGETTETSGLLLVSNWTDDFVTEFSYTTKDQITSQQSPLGQNLPSFQIDNCGSQGIRCLLGPDIFRSANDLKTTTDYLKLKGTYYRDNHKLTFGYENKVWDIYNVFLEAQDGEYEFDGLAAYQAQTASSFSHNNSRDLTQEGAAAIFEYYLDSIYIQDEIDLSDKLNVLVGLRYDRFDSDDAPAVNQGFVDTFGFANGGIEGTDILNYRFSFEYEIDDVSSVKGLFGTFSSKLPTVWISNAYTNDGVRTAAYSQANAPAGCSPTTNVTTTLPACVGQAIQNAPLTQSKIDFIAPSFEWPETKTFNITYEREMGDWYLQATYLNSKQEEANYKILDTGTPLVGDMPTKPTLTAPDGRPIYNQSESQFKTTKFGLYNVGGAQREVVSFSLSKLFNDGDSSLTFGYTHQNIDMICSMQSSTSHSNYGKCPASDFNNRVPSRSIYETEHRFFATLSSTHYFFGADKPTTFNLFFERKSGLPGTLTFDTYSSPGRYKTQAFGYERRVNDDNAHLLYIPDGLDDPLVCWVSCSNPNNAVGSEILNLLYDTYGLERFRGRILPPGVFEFPWQTSLDLKITQILPGFRDDDGFVISLGIENLLNLIDDEEGVIRYGAFDGKIDVFDFQLTDDYSKYIFGNSRGADYAFRYNPSNPYELRKSAVNSIWRAQLGVTYKFSLSF
;
A
#
# COMPACT_ATOMS: atom_id res chain seq x y z
N THR A 1 -13.45 5.36 16.97
CA THR A 1 -13.52 3.88 16.86
C THR A 1 -14.58 3.50 15.86
N GLN A 2 -14.29 2.58 14.96
CA GLN A 2 -15.23 2.09 13.96
C GLN A 2 -15.30 0.56 14.04
N LEU A 3 -16.52 0.01 14.15
CA LEU A 3 -16.74 -1.43 13.99
C LEU A 3 -16.52 -1.80 12.52
N ARG A 4 -15.68 -2.78 12.28
CA ARG A 4 -15.39 -3.32 10.94
C ARG A 4 -16.08 -4.66 10.79
N ASN A 5 -17.06 -4.72 9.90
CA ASN A 5 -17.70 -5.96 9.52
C ASN A 5 -16.80 -6.71 8.54
N GLN A 6 -16.65 -7.99 8.78
CA GLN A 6 -15.97 -8.88 7.85
C GLN A 6 -16.95 -9.28 6.74
N ASN A 7 -16.57 -9.00 5.48
CA ASN A 7 -17.41 -9.39 4.35
C ASN A 7 -17.47 -10.91 4.22
N THR A 8 -18.68 -11.45 4.06
CA THR A 8 -18.88 -12.83 3.62
C THR A 8 -18.68 -12.91 2.10
N SER A 9 -18.17 -14.03 1.63
CA SER A 9 -18.09 -14.34 0.20
C SER A 9 -18.99 -15.53 -0.15
N SER A 10 -19.10 -15.87 -1.42
CA SER A 10 -19.84 -17.05 -1.86
C SER A 10 -19.30 -18.37 -1.30
N SER A 11 -18.04 -18.38 -0.87
CA SER A 11 -17.33 -19.55 -0.31
C SER A 11 -17.00 -19.43 1.18
N THR A 12 -17.23 -18.27 1.82
CA THR A 12 -16.87 -18.05 3.23
C THR A 12 -17.98 -17.31 3.97
N MET A 13 -18.49 -17.94 5.02
CA MET A 13 -19.42 -17.35 5.96
C MET A 13 -18.67 -16.92 7.23
N LYS A 14 -18.64 -15.62 7.48
CA LYS A 14 -18.05 -15.04 8.70
C LYS A 14 -19.17 -14.69 9.68
N PHE A 15 -19.06 -15.21 10.89
CA PHE A 15 -19.99 -14.86 11.98
C PHE A 15 -19.62 -13.50 12.57
N SER A 16 -20.54 -12.86 13.29
CA SER A 16 -20.30 -11.56 13.94
C SER A 16 -19.14 -11.57 14.93
N SER A 17 -18.75 -12.73 15.43
CA SER A 17 -17.54 -12.92 16.25
C SER A 17 -16.23 -12.57 15.53
N GLN A 18 -16.25 -12.57 14.19
CA GLN A 18 -15.11 -12.16 13.36
C GLN A 18 -15.02 -10.63 13.14
N GLU A 19 -16.01 -9.87 13.60
CA GLU A 19 -15.98 -8.41 13.56
C GLU A 19 -14.92 -7.87 14.52
N TYR A 20 -14.40 -6.69 14.23
CA TYR A 20 -13.44 -6.03 15.09
C TYR A 20 -13.63 -4.53 15.16
N ASN A 21 -13.27 -3.95 16.28
CA ASN A 21 -13.18 -2.50 16.45
C ASN A 21 -11.82 -2.01 15.95
N LYS A 22 -11.82 -1.01 15.07
CA LYS A 22 -10.62 -0.26 14.72
C LYS A 22 -10.73 1.15 15.29
N GLY A 23 -9.79 1.51 16.14
CA GLY A 23 -9.68 2.83 16.76
C GLY A 23 -8.34 3.46 16.45
N GLU A 24 -8.34 4.77 16.28
CA GLU A 24 -7.15 5.59 16.22
C GLU A 24 -7.37 6.81 17.11
N THR A 25 -6.43 7.08 18.00
CA THR A 25 -6.39 8.27 18.85
C THR A 25 -5.08 8.99 18.60
N THR A 26 -5.15 10.28 18.37
CA THR A 26 -3.98 11.14 18.20
C THR A 26 -4.10 12.33 19.13
N GLU A 27 -3.11 12.52 19.99
CA GLU A 27 -2.96 13.69 20.85
C GLU A 27 -1.68 14.42 20.46
N THR A 28 -1.76 15.73 20.31
CA THR A 28 -0.61 16.56 19.93
C THR A 28 -0.57 17.79 20.81
N SER A 29 0.59 18.04 21.41
CA SER A 29 0.89 19.24 22.18
C SER A 29 2.15 19.90 21.63
N GLY A 30 2.18 21.22 21.60
CA GLY A 30 3.33 21.93 21.05
C GLY A 30 3.54 23.31 21.64
N LEU A 31 4.80 23.74 21.64
CA LEU A 31 5.24 25.08 22.01
C LEU A 31 6.00 25.67 20.82
N LEU A 32 5.64 26.88 20.44
CA LEU A 32 6.35 27.67 19.42
C LEU A 32 6.74 29.02 20.04
N LEU A 33 8.02 29.34 19.99
CA LEU A 33 8.57 30.65 20.38
C LEU A 33 9.23 31.27 19.15
N VAL A 34 8.80 32.47 18.78
CA VAL A 34 9.43 33.27 17.72
C VAL A 34 9.99 34.52 18.35
N SER A 35 11.26 34.81 18.12
CA SER A 35 11.96 35.97 18.71
C SER A 35 12.60 36.81 17.61
N ASN A 36 12.16 38.04 17.47
CA ASN A 36 12.79 39.06 16.63
C ASN A 36 13.87 39.79 17.45
N TRP A 37 15.13 39.45 17.22
CA TRP A 37 16.26 40.01 17.98
C TRP A 37 16.68 41.37 17.44
N THR A 38 16.61 41.48 16.11
CA THR A 38 16.83 42.73 15.36
C THR A 38 15.85 42.74 14.19
N ASP A 39 15.84 43.81 13.41
CA ASP A 39 15.04 43.89 12.16
C ASP A 39 15.50 42.84 11.13
N ASP A 40 16.76 42.39 11.25
CA ASP A 40 17.38 41.47 10.30
C ASP A 40 17.54 40.03 10.83
N PHE A 41 17.29 39.77 12.12
CA PHE A 41 17.53 38.45 12.70
C PHE A 41 16.37 37.93 13.54
N VAL A 42 15.84 36.79 13.11
CA VAL A 42 14.70 36.09 13.74
C VAL A 42 15.12 34.65 14.11
N THR A 43 14.71 34.20 15.29
CA THR A 43 14.85 32.81 15.69
C THR A 43 13.50 32.17 16.00
N GLU A 44 13.41 30.87 15.69
CA GLU A 44 12.26 30.06 16.00
C GLU A 44 12.71 28.83 16.79
N PHE A 45 12.09 28.63 17.94
CA PHE A 45 12.17 27.40 18.72
C PHE A 45 10.80 26.72 18.67
N SER A 46 10.76 25.46 18.30
CA SER A 46 9.53 24.66 18.33
C SER A 46 9.81 23.31 18.97
N TYR A 47 8.94 22.93 19.90
CA TYR A 47 8.91 21.56 20.44
C TYR A 47 7.49 21.05 20.34
N THR A 48 7.33 19.85 19.77
CA THR A 48 6.04 19.20 19.61
C THR A 48 6.15 17.74 20.03
N THR A 49 5.23 17.30 20.87
CA THR A 49 5.03 15.87 21.17
C THR A 49 3.70 15.40 20.59
N LYS A 50 3.71 14.20 20.02
CA LYS A 50 2.54 13.56 19.41
C LYS A 50 2.45 12.12 19.86
N ASP A 51 1.36 11.78 20.54
CA ASP A 51 1.00 10.42 20.88
C ASP A 51 -0.05 9.89 19.88
N GLN A 52 0.21 8.73 19.30
CA GLN A 52 -0.69 8.08 18.38
C GLN A 52 -0.88 6.61 18.78
N ILE A 53 -2.14 6.21 18.97
CA ILE A 53 -2.52 4.84 19.31
C ILE A 53 -3.46 4.33 18.22
N THR A 54 -3.09 3.23 17.58
CA THR A 54 -3.95 2.49 16.65
C THR A 54 -4.18 1.09 17.22
N SER A 55 -5.43 0.75 17.47
CA SER A 55 -5.84 -0.52 18.06
C SER A 55 -6.84 -1.24 17.15
N GLN A 56 -6.70 -2.55 17.03
CA GLN A 56 -7.62 -3.41 16.30
C GLN A 56 -7.97 -4.61 17.17
N GLN A 57 -9.16 -4.59 17.79
CA GLN A 57 -9.52 -5.56 18.80
C GLN A 57 -10.87 -6.22 18.52
N SER A 58 -10.96 -7.53 18.78
CA SER A 58 -12.23 -8.25 18.75
C SER A 58 -13.17 -7.77 19.87
N PRO A 59 -14.47 -7.57 19.60
CA PRO A 59 -15.48 -7.30 20.64
C PRO A 59 -15.60 -8.43 21.67
N LEU A 60 -15.18 -9.63 21.34
CA LEU A 60 -15.18 -10.78 22.26
C LEU A 60 -14.02 -10.78 23.25
N GLY A 61 -13.09 -9.81 23.12
CA GLY A 61 -11.87 -9.76 23.91
C GLY A 61 -10.77 -10.68 23.36
N GLN A 62 -9.71 -10.83 24.16
CA GLN A 62 -8.55 -11.69 23.89
C GLN A 62 -8.66 -13.02 24.62
N ASN A 63 -7.77 -13.95 24.31
CA ASN A 63 -7.68 -15.30 24.89
C ASN A 63 -8.80 -16.26 24.46
N LEU A 64 -9.40 -16.02 23.29
CA LEU A 64 -10.31 -16.95 22.66
C LEU A 64 -9.74 -17.42 21.31
N PRO A 65 -9.65 -18.73 21.06
CA PRO A 65 -9.21 -19.22 19.76
C PRO A 65 -10.22 -18.96 18.65
N SER A 66 -9.72 -18.89 17.44
CA SER A 66 -10.52 -18.87 16.21
C SER A 66 -10.82 -20.30 15.75
N PHE A 67 -11.99 -20.50 15.12
CA PHE A 67 -12.40 -21.79 14.59
C PHE A 67 -12.78 -21.63 13.12
N GLN A 68 -12.14 -22.40 12.26
CA GLN A 68 -12.45 -22.55 10.85
C GLN A 68 -13.10 -23.91 10.64
N ILE A 69 -14.28 -23.95 10.06
CA ILE A 69 -14.99 -25.19 9.74
C ILE A 69 -15.16 -25.25 8.22
N ASP A 70 -14.47 -26.15 7.56
CA ASP A 70 -14.64 -26.38 6.13
C ASP A 70 -15.94 -27.18 5.87
N ASN A 71 -16.57 -26.95 4.73
CA ASN A 71 -17.82 -27.60 4.36
C ASN A 71 -18.94 -27.52 5.42
N CYS A 72 -19.10 -26.35 6.06
CA CYS A 72 -20.06 -26.13 7.14
C CYS A 72 -21.49 -25.93 6.64
N GLY A 73 -22.16 -26.92 6.13
CA GLY A 73 -23.56 -26.87 5.68
C GLY A 73 -23.71 -27.23 4.22
N SER A 74 -22.88 -26.77 3.31
CA SER A 74 -22.80 -27.26 1.94
C SER A 74 -21.35 -27.37 1.50
N GLN A 75 -21.13 -28.18 0.47
CA GLN A 75 -19.78 -28.42 -0.03
C GLN A 75 -19.14 -27.11 -0.52
N GLY A 76 -17.92 -26.83 -0.09
CA GLY A 76 -17.15 -25.66 -0.48
C GLY A 76 -17.41 -24.38 0.34
N ILE A 77 -18.33 -24.41 1.30
CA ILE A 77 -18.54 -23.26 2.21
C ILE A 77 -17.69 -23.43 3.48
N ARG A 78 -16.92 -22.41 3.79
CA ARG A 78 -16.13 -22.29 5.03
C ARG A 78 -16.85 -21.40 6.02
N CYS A 79 -16.94 -21.82 7.27
CA CYS A 79 -17.43 -21.00 8.38
C CYS A 79 -16.28 -20.55 9.28
N LEU A 80 -16.26 -19.26 9.63
CA LEU A 80 -15.30 -18.69 10.57
C LEU A 80 -16.02 -18.18 11.82
N LEU A 81 -15.61 -18.70 12.98
CA LEU A 81 -16.15 -18.37 14.30
C LEU A 81 -15.02 -17.99 15.26
N GLY A 82 -15.36 -17.31 16.35
CA GLY A 82 -14.37 -16.77 17.29
C GLY A 82 -13.77 -15.48 16.77
N PRO A 83 -12.76 -14.89 17.43
CA PRO A 83 -12.07 -13.68 16.98
C PRO A 83 -11.35 -13.88 15.66
N ASP A 84 -11.20 -12.80 14.88
CA ASP A 84 -10.34 -12.80 13.70
C ASP A 84 -8.87 -13.02 14.13
N ILE A 85 -8.19 -13.97 13.49
CA ILE A 85 -6.81 -14.38 13.85
C ILE A 85 -5.79 -13.23 13.75
N PHE A 86 -6.06 -12.22 12.90
CA PHE A 86 -5.21 -11.04 12.75
C PHE A 86 -5.47 -9.97 13.82
N ARG A 87 -6.40 -10.21 14.76
CA ARG A 87 -6.80 -9.26 15.81
C ARG A 87 -6.59 -9.81 17.22
N SER A 88 -5.99 -10.99 17.34
CA SER A 88 -5.59 -11.56 18.63
C SER A 88 -4.48 -10.73 19.30
N ALA A 89 -3.53 -10.18 18.52
CA ALA A 89 -2.59 -9.16 18.94
C ALA A 89 -2.33 -8.18 17.79
N ASN A 90 -2.85 -6.96 17.87
CA ASN A 90 -2.70 -5.94 16.82
C ASN A 90 -2.86 -4.53 17.38
N ASP A 91 -1.80 -4.02 17.99
CA ASP A 91 -1.74 -2.67 18.56
C ASP A 91 -0.46 -1.97 18.10
N LEU A 92 -0.59 -0.70 17.75
CA LEU A 92 0.52 0.22 17.45
C LEU A 92 0.40 1.45 18.32
N LYS A 93 1.44 1.77 19.09
CA LYS A 93 1.58 3.02 19.81
C LYS A 93 2.86 3.69 19.36
N THR A 94 2.79 4.97 19.08
CA THR A 94 3.94 5.78 18.66
C THR A 94 3.92 7.10 19.39
N THR A 95 4.95 7.39 20.13
CA THR A 95 5.24 8.75 20.60
C THR A 95 6.26 9.37 19.67
N THR A 96 6.03 10.60 19.24
CA THR A 96 6.96 11.35 18.40
C THR A 96 7.27 12.67 19.07
N ASP A 97 8.53 12.87 19.43
CA ASP A 97 9.06 14.14 19.90
C ASP A 97 9.80 14.85 18.77
N TYR A 98 9.49 16.11 18.57
CA TYR A 98 10.09 16.92 17.52
C TYR A 98 10.57 18.24 18.06
N LEU A 99 11.89 18.41 18.09
CA LEU A 99 12.58 19.65 18.42
C LEU A 99 13.04 20.33 17.13
N LYS A 100 12.80 21.63 16.99
CA LYS A 100 13.30 22.45 15.89
C LYS A 100 13.88 23.75 16.40
N LEU A 101 15.10 24.04 15.98
CA LEU A 101 15.78 25.31 16.16
C LEU A 101 16.08 25.91 14.79
N LYS A 102 15.61 27.12 14.51
CA LYS A 102 15.76 27.79 13.24
C LYS A 102 16.21 29.22 13.44
N GLY A 103 17.19 29.67 12.67
CA GLY A 103 17.59 31.05 12.52
C GLY A 103 17.32 31.55 11.11
N THR A 104 16.83 32.77 10.98
CA THR A 104 16.68 33.47 9.69
C THR A 104 17.38 34.82 9.79
N TYR A 105 18.29 35.09 8.88
CA TYR A 105 19.07 36.33 8.83
C TYR A 105 18.86 36.99 7.46
N TYR A 106 18.42 38.22 7.48
CA TYR A 106 18.20 39.06 6.30
C TYR A 106 19.36 40.02 6.15
N ARG A 107 19.94 40.07 4.95
CA ARG A 107 20.99 41.06 4.63
C ARG A 107 21.00 41.40 3.17
N ASP A 108 20.77 42.66 2.86
CA ASP A 108 20.70 43.15 1.47
C ASP A 108 19.66 42.29 0.65
N ASN A 109 20.14 41.57 -0.33
CA ASN A 109 19.34 40.70 -1.18
C ASN A 109 19.40 39.22 -0.76
N HIS A 110 19.90 38.89 0.44
CA HIS A 110 19.99 37.54 0.96
C HIS A 110 19.02 37.29 2.10
N LYS A 111 18.40 36.09 2.12
CA LYS A 111 17.66 35.54 3.23
C LYS A 111 18.26 34.20 3.62
N LEU A 112 19.21 34.24 4.52
CA LEU A 112 19.89 33.06 5.02
C LEU A 112 19.06 32.38 6.09
N THR A 113 18.73 31.10 5.90
CA THR A 113 18.04 30.26 6.87
C THR A 113 18.92 29.07 7.24
N PHE A 114 19.06 28.81 8.54
CA PHE A 114 19.82 27.66 9.04
C PHE A 114 19.10 27.06 10.26
N GLY A 115 19.36 25.79 10.53
CA GLY A 115 18.69 25.17 11.66
C GLY A 115 19.17 23.77 11.99
N TYR A 116 18.65 23.32 13.12
CA TYR A 116 18.77 21.96 13.62
C TYR A 116 17.40 21.41 13.92
N GLU A 117 17.16 20.16 13.55
CA GLU A 117 15.94 19.42 13.85
C GLU A 117 16.34 18.07 14.43
N ASN A 118 15.64 17.68 15.51
CA ASN A 118 15.72 16.33 16.06
C ASN A 118 14.32 15.77 16.16
N LYS A 119 14.11 14.57 15.62
CA LYS A 119 12.88 13.80 15.77
C LYS A 119 13.20 12.46 16.38
N VAL A 120 12.46 12.13 17.41
CA VAL A 120 12.55 10.85 18.10
C VAL A 120 11.21 10.13 17.96
N TRP A 121 11.22 8.86 17.57
CA TRP A 121 10.05 8.01 17.53
C TRP A 121 10.24 6.86 18.50
N ASP A 122 9.44 6.82 19.56
CA ASP A 122 9.33 5.68 20.46
C ASP A 122 8.17 4.80 19.98
N ILE A 123 8.46 3.54 19.69
CA ILE A 123 7.58 2.61 19.00
C ILE A 123 7.27 1.41 19.88
N TYR A 124 5.98 1.16 20.08
CA TYR A 124 5.44 -0.11 20.52
C TYR A 124 4.55 -0.65 19.40
N ASN A 125 4.94 -1.75 18.77
CA ASN A 125 4.15 -2.39 17.72
C ASN A 125 4.05 -3.88 17.96
N VAL A 126 2.84 -4.38 18.20
CA VAL A 126 2.57 -5.80 18.26
C VAL A 126 1.62 -6.20 17.13
N PHE A 127 2.05 -7.17 16.35
CA PHE A 127 1.20 -7.89 15.40
C PHE A 127 1.59 -9.35 15.40
N LEU A 128 0.72 -10.19 15.96
CA LEU A 128 0.96 -11.63 16.04
C LEU A 128 -0.30 -12.37 15.62
N GLU A 129 -0.23 -13.03 14.46
CA GLU A 129 -1.32 -13.82 13.91
C GLU A 129 -1.56 -15.07 14.75
N ALA A 130 -2.82 -15.39 15.04
CA ALA A 130 -3.23 -16.58 15.78
C ALA A 130 -2.56 -16.71 17.16
N GLN A 131 -2.32 -15.60 17.88
CA GLN A 131 -1.78 -15.61 19.24
C GLN A 131 -2.67 -16.40 20.20
N ASP A 132 -3.99 -16.32 20.00
CA ASP A 132 -4.96 -17.05 20.83
C ASP A 132 -5.28 -18.45 20.27
N GLY A 133 -4.63 -18.86 19.17
CA GLY A 133 -4.84 -20.14 18.49
C GLY A 133 -5.89 -20.11 17.39
N GLU A 134 -5.70 -20.94 16.38
CA GLU A 134 -6.65 -21.22 15.32
C GLU A 134 -6.82 -22.73 15.15
N TYR A 135 -8.03 -23.23 15.12
CA TYR A 135 -8.39 -24.61 14.86
C TYR A 135 -9.13 -24.74 13.54
N GLU A 136 -8.71 -25.69 12.70
CA GLU A 136 -9.40 -26.05 11.47
C GLU A 136 -10.10 -27.41 11.62
N PHE A 137 -11.34 -27.54 11.11
CA PHE A 137 -12.14 -28.74 11.20
C PHE A 137 -12.63 -29.17 9.82
N ASP A 138 -12.54 -30.46 9.51
CA ASP A 138 -13.06 -31.06 8.29
C ASP A 138 -14.59 -31.28 8.37
N GLY A 139 -15.35 -30.20 8.50
CA GLY A 139 -16.80 -30.19 8.56
C GLY A 139 -17.39 -30.15 9.95
N LEU A 140 -18.73 -29.99 9.99
CA LEU A 140 -19.50 -29.84 11.23
C LEU A 140 -19.40 -31.07 12.15
N ALA A 141 -19.29 -32.28 11.59
CA ALA A 141 -19.17 -33.49 12.38
C ALA A 141 -17.86 -33.52 13.20
N ALA A 142 -16.73 -33.09 12.58
CA ALA A 142 -15.44 -32.99 13.26
C ALA A 142 -15.48 -31.88 14.33
N TYR A 143 -16.14 -30.75 14.05
CA TYR A 143 -16.33 -29.68 15.02
C TYR A 143 -17.17 -30.14 16.23
N GLN A 144 -18.28 -30.86 16.00
CA GLN A 144 -19.10 -31.43 17.07
C GLN A 144 -18.37 -32.49 17.89
N ALA A 145 -17.47 -33.26 17.23
CA ALA A 145 -16.61 -34.23 17.90
C ALA A 145 -15.39 -33.59 18.59
N GLN A 146 -15.25 -32.25 18.51
CA GLN A 146 -14.11 -31.51 19.08
C GLN A 146 -12.74 -32.02 18.58
N THR A 147 -12.70 -32.48 17.34
CA THR A 147 -11.47 -33.04 16.73
C THR A 147 -11.10 -32.20 15.51
N ALA A 148 -10.09 -31.35 15.66
CA ALA A 148 -9.58 -30.50 14.60
C ALA A 148 -8.65 -31.27 13.66
N SER A 149 -8.63 -30.91 12.39
CA SER A 149 -7.68 -31.40 11.38
C SER A 149 -6.33 -30.71 11.48
N SER A 150 -6.31 -29.43 11.89
CA SER A 150 -5.08 -28.68 12.13
C SER A 150 -5.21 -27.68 13.27
N PHE A 151 -4.06 -27.23 13.76
CA PHE A 151 -3.94 -26.23 14.80
C PHE A 151 -2.76 -25.30 14.50
N SER A 152 -2.99 -23.99 14.57
CA SER A 152 -1.99 -22.94 14.43
C SER A 152 -1.96 -22.05 15.67
N HIS A 153 -0.76 -21.72 16.14
CA HIS A 153 -0.56 -20.81 17.26
C HIS A 153 0.84 -20.18 17.16
N ASN A 154 0.91 -18.89 17.32
CA ASN A 154 2.16 -18.15 17.40
C ASN A 154 2.16 -17.35 18.70
N ASN A 155 3.29 -17.33 19.41
CA ASN A 155 3.42 -16.52 20.61
C ASN A 155 4.89 -16.12 20.86
N SER A 156 5.08 -15.19 21.79
CA SER A 156 6.39 -14.95 22.36
C SER A 156 6.83 -16.15 23.22
N ARG A 157 8.14 -16.30 23.42
CA ARG A 157 8.68 -17.38 24.25
C ARG A 157 8.38 -17.22 25.73
N ASP A 158 8.13 -16.00 26.21
CA ASP A 158 7.66 -15.71 27.56
C ASP A 158 6.13 -15.77 27.69
N LEU A 159 5.42 -16.04 26.58
CA LEU A 159 3.98 -16.15 26.48
C LEU A 159 3.23 -14.84 26.83
N THR A 160 3.90 -13.70 26.67
CA THR A 160 3.31 -12.36 26.90
C THR A 160 3.15 -11.61 25.58
N GLN A 161 2.22 -10.66 25.55
CA GLN A 161 2.04 -9.79 24.39
C GLN A 161 3.25 -8.83 24.22
N GLU A 162 3.79 -8.34 25.34
CA GLU A 162 4.98 -7.48 25.35
C GLU A 162 6.22 -8.20 24.81
N GLY A 163 6.40 -9.48 25.15
CA GLY A 163 7.51 -10.29 24.62
C GLY A 163 7.45 -10.48 23.11
N ALA A 164 6.25 -10.36 22.51
CA ALA A 164 6.04 -10.40 21.07
C ALA A 164 6.12 -9.02 20.38
N ALA A 165 6.07 -7.92 21.14
CA ALA A 165 6.06 -6.59 20.57
C ALA A 165 7.45 -6.15 20.09
N ALA A 166 7.49 -5.41 18.97
CA ALA A 166 8.62 -4.57 18.62
C ALA A 166 8.58 -3.33 19.53
N ILE A 167 9.58 -3.19 20.38
CA ILE A 167 9.77 -2.03 21.27
C ILE A 167 11.14 -1.47 20.96
N PHE A 168 11.19 -0.27 20.40
CA PHE A 168 12.43 0.38 20.00
C PHE A 168 12.24 1.87 19.77
N GLU A 169 13.31 2.61 19.94
CA GLU A 169 13.41 4.01 19.59
C GLU A 169 14.31 4.19 18.36
N TYR A 170 13.95 5.12 17.47
CA TYR A 170 14.86 5.61 16.45
C TYR A 170 14.70 7.12 16.29
N TYR A 171 15.76 7.76 15.83
CA TYR A 171 15.80 9.21 15.73
C TYR A 171 16.37 9.68 14.40
N LEU A 172 16.01 10.91 14.07
CA LEU A 172 16.51 11.67 12.93
C LEU A 172 17.11 12.99 13.44
N ASP A 173 18.39 13.13 13.30
CA ASP A 173 19.09 14.39 13.46
C ASP A 173 19.33 15.06 12.12
N SER A 174 19.04 16.35 12.05
CA SER A 174 19.16 17.12 10.82
C SER A 174 19.80 18.46 11.08
N ILE A 175 20.77 18.83 10.25
CA ILE A 175 21.29 20.20 10.17
C ILE A 175 21.13 20.71 8.74
N TYR A 176 20.74 21.97 8.60
CA TYR A 176 20.52 22.55 7.29
C TYR A 176 20.91 24.02 7.24
N ILE A 177 21.25 24.44 6.03
CA ILE A 177 21.47 25.83 5.66
C ILE A 177 20.93 26.06 4.26
N GLN A 178 20.26 27.19 4.05
CA GLN A 178 19.82 27.63 2.73
C GLN A 178 19.90 29.14 2.62
N ASP A 179 20.16 29.62 1.42
CA ASP A 179 20.16 31.03 1.08
C ASP A 179 19.20 31.28 -0.08
N GLU A 180 18.28 32.19 0.13
CA GLU A 180 17.37 32.72 -0.90
C GLU A 180 17.88 34.09 -1.27
N ILE A 181 18.20 34.27 -2.56
CA ILE A 181 18.96 35.42 -3.08
C ILE A 181 18.17 36.09 -4.20
N ASP A 182 17.87 37.36 -4.02
CA ASP A 182 17.39 38.20 -5.10
C ASP A 182 18.54 38.68 -5.95
N LEU A 183 18.91 37.89 -6.99
CA LEU A 183 20.04 38.22 -7.87
C LEU A 183 19.77 39.45 -8.74
N SER A 184 18.48 39.73 -9.02
CA SER A 184 18.00 40.94 -9.68
C SER A 184 16.50 41.10 -9.40
N ASP A 185 15.91 42.22 -9.82
CA ASP A 185 14.45 42.47 -9.74
C ASP A 185 13.62 41.37 -10.42
N LYS A 186 14.24 40.54 -11.29
CA LYS A 186 13.58 39.51 -12.09
C LYS A 186 14.00 38.09 -11.74
N LEU A 187 15.02 37.90 -10.93
CA LEU A 187 15.60 36.58 -10.67
C LEU A 187 15.83 36.36 -9.18
N ASN A 188 15.01 35.49 -8.62
CA ASN A 188 15.23 34.92 -7.29
C ASN A 188 15.79 33.49 -7.42
N VAL A 189 16.76 33.15 -6.57
CA VAL A 189 17.43 31.84 -6.53
C VAL A 189 17.50 31.35 -5.10
N LEU A 190 17.22 30.09 -4.87
CA LEU A 190 17.44 29.41 -3.59
C LEU A 190 18.44 28.28 -3.74
N VAL A 191 19.43 28.24 -2.86
CA VAL A 191 20.41 27.15 -2.74
C VAL A 191 20.40 26.64 -1.31
N GLY A 192 20.31 25.33 -1.12
CA GLY A 192 20.25 24.74 0.21
C GLY A 192 20.96 23.40 0.30
N LEU A 193 21.49 23.13 1.48
CA LEU A 193 22.05 21.85 1.90
C LEU A 193 21.38 21.40 3.20
N ARG A 194 21.07 20.12 3.29
CA ARG A 194 20.57 19.49 4.50
C ARG A 194 21.22 18.13 4.67
N TYR A 195 21.79 17.91 5.83
CA TYR A 195 22.31 16.61 6.25
C TYR A 195 21.34 15.98 7.23
N ASP A 196 20.90 14.77 6.90
CA ASP A 196 20.00 13.96 7.71
C ASP A 196 20.74 12.70 8.16
N ARG A 197 20.64 12.35 9.46
CA ARG A 197 21.17 11.11 10.02
C ARG A 197 20.04 10.38 10.74
N PHE A 198 19.72 9.20 10.25
CA PHE A 198 18.81 8.25 10.90
C PHE A 198 19.62 7.23 11.69
N ASP A 199 19.25 7.01 12.96
CA ASP A 199 19.98 6.09 13.83
C ASP A 199 19.05 5.50 14.90
N SER A 200 19.49 4.45 15.59
CA SER A 200 18.79 3.80 16.71
C SER A 200 19.80 3.19 17.67
N ASP A 201 19.60 3.42 18.95
CA ASP A 201 20.37 2.74 20.00
C ASP A 201 19.85 1.32 20.30
N ASP A 202 18.65 0.99 19.74
CA ASP A 202 18.02 -0.31 19.88
C ASP A 202 18.32 -1.20 18.67
N ALA A 203 18.52 -2.50 18.93
CA ALA A 203 18.72 -3.49 17.90
C ALA A 203 17.81 -4.71 18.10
N PRO A 204 17.39 -5.41 17.02
CA PRO A 204 16.73 -6.71 17.14
C PRO A 204 17.60 -7.71 17.90
N ALA A 205 16.96 -8.67 18.58
CA ALA A 205 17.72 -9.72 19.22
C ALA A 205 18.47 -10.57 18.18
N VAL A 206 19.77 -10.76 18.38
CA VAL A 206 20.61 -11.48 17.42
C VAL A 206 20.29 -12.97 17.44
N ASN A 207 19.92 -13.52 16.28
CA ASN A 207 19.75 -14.96 16.10
C ASN A 207 21.06 -15.59 15.65
N GLN A 208 21.72 -16.32 16.54
CA GLN A 208 23.04 -16.92 16.26
C GLN A 208 22.99 -17.92 15.10
N GLY A 209 21.91 -18.69 14.94
CA GLY A 209 21.74 -19.59 13.81
C GLY A 209 21.64 -18.87 12.46
N PHE A 210 21.09 -17.66 12.45
CA PHE A 210 21.10 -16.79 11.27
C PHE A 210 22.53 -16.32 10.96
N VAL A 211 23.25 -15.83 11.96
CA VAL A 211 24.65 -15.39 11.81
C VAL A 211 25.53 -16.51 11.28
N ASP A 212 25.43 -17.70 11.87
CA ASP A 212 26.22 -18.88 11.47
C ASP A 212 25.93 -19.32 10.04
N THR A 213 24.70 -19.06 9.55
CA THR A 213 24.27 -19.46 8.20
C THR A 213 24.63 -18.42 7.14
N PHE A 214 24.43 -17.14 7.42
CA PHE A 214 24.53 -16.07 6.41
C PHE A 214 25.74 -15.15 6.58
N GLY A 215 26.45 -15.20 7.72
CA GLY A 215 27.68 -14.46 7.97
C GLY A 215 27.50 -13.00 8.41
N PHE A 216 26.27 -12.57 8.67
CA PHE A 216 25.94 -11.23 9.20
C PHE A 216 24.77 -11.33 10.21
N ALA A 217 24.58 -10.31 11.04
CA ALA A 217 23.49 -10.27 12.00
C ALA A 217 22.16 -9.88 11.35
N ASN A 218 21.03 -10.36 11.94
CA ASN A 218 19.71 -9.88 11.62
C ASN A 218 19.51 -8.46 12.21
N GLY A 219 20.14 -7.45 11.59
CA GLY A 219 20.22 -6.08 12.08
C GLY A 219 18.94 -5.27 11.97
N GLY A 220 18.97 -4.11 12.61
CA GLY A 220 17.97 -3.05 12.54
C GLY A 220 18.47 -1.83 11.76
N ILE A 221 18.05 -0.62 12.17
CA ILE A 221 18.59 0.62 11.63
C ILE A 221 19.97 0.84 12.25
N GLU A 222 20.98 0.99 11.40
CA GLU A 222 22.36 1.27 11.81
C GLU A 222 22.81 2.53 11.04
N GLY A 223 22.74 3.69 11.67
CA GLY A 223 23.25 4.99 11.27
C GLY A 223 23.35 5.27 9.77
N THR A 224 22.25 5.63 9.12
CA THR A 224 22.24 5.98 7.69
C THR A 224 22.24 7.49 7.51
N ASP A 225 23.18 7.99 6.74
CA ASP A 225 23.39 9.42 6.50
C ASP A 225 22.94 9.82 5.09
N ILE A 226 22.25 10.95 4.96
CA ILE A 226 21.85 11.49 3.67
C ILE A 226 22.23 12.97 3.59
N LEU A 227 22.91 13.34 2.51
CA LEU A 227 23.13 14.74 2.15
C LEU A 227 22.15 15.17 1.07
N ASN A 228 21.15 15.90 1.46
CA ASN A 228 20.15 16.48 0.56
C ASN A 228 20.62 17.86 0.09
N TYR A 229 20.56 18.11 -1.19
CA TYR A 229 20.78 19.41 -1.80
C TYR A 229 19.55 19.89 -2.55
N ARG A 230 19.33 21.20 -2.57
CA ARG A 230 18.26 21.81 -3.35
C ARG A 230 18.72 23.08 -4.02
N PHE A 231 18.23 23.25 -5.21
CA PHE A 231 18.35 24.46 -5.99
C PHE A 231 16.99 24.80 -6.57
N SER A 232 16.55 26.04 -6.42
CA SER A 232 15.36 26.52 -7.12
C SER A 232 15.58 27.94 -7.63
N PHE A 233 14.84 28.31 -8.65
CA PHE A 233 14.83 29.65 -9.18
C PHE A 233 13.44 30.07 -9.61
N GLU A 234 13.18 31.37 -9.55
CA GLU A 234 12.05 32.04 -10.18
C GLU A 234 12.57 33.19 -11.03
N TYR A 235 12.22 33.17 -12.32
CA TYR A 235 12.67 34.16 -13.27
C TYR A 235 11.48 34.79 -13.99
N GLU A 236 11.31 36.09 -13.82
CA GLU A 236 10.35 36.92 -14.56
C GLU A 236 10.90 37.24 -15.96
N ILE A 237 10.37 36.57 -16.99
CA ILE A 237 10.77 36.77 -18.39
C ILE A 237 10.37 38.17 -18.83
N ASP A 238 9.13 38.50 -18.57
CA ASP A 238 8.49 39.80 -18.81
C ASP A 238 7.38 40.04 -17.76
N ASP A 239 6.67 41.19 -17.86
CA ASP A 239 5.67 41.58 -16.85
C ASP A 239 4.46 40.63 -16.75
N VAL A 240 4.33 39.67 -17.65
CA VAL A 240 3.19 38.73 -17.73
C VAL A 240 3.64 37.25 -17.76
N SER A 241 4.92 36.96 -17.73
CA SER A 241 5.44 35.61 -17.88
C SER A 241 6.54 35.32 -16.90
N SER A 242 6.51 34.14 -16.25
CA SER A 242 7.55 33.64 -15.38
C SER A 242 7.90 32.18 -15.65
N VAL A 243 9.11 31.79 -15.26
CA VAL A 243 9.57 30.40 -15.21
C VAL A 243 10.09 30.11 -13.82
N LYS A 244 9.64 29.01 -13.22
CA LYS A 244 10.08 28.51 -11.93
C LYS A 244 10.71 27.15 -12.13
N GLY A 245 11.81 26.88 -11.46
CA GLY A 245 12.47 25.59 -11.52
C GLY A 245 12.93 25.10 -10.15
N LEU A 246 12.97 23.78 -9.99
CA LEU A 246 13.50 23.13 -8.79
C LEU A 246 14.28 21.89 -9.21
N PHE A 247 15.44 21.73 -8.60
CA PHE A 247 16.21 20.49 -8.64
C PHE A 247 16.71 20.18 -7.24
N GLY A 248 16.53 18.94 -6.77
CA GLY A 248 16.98 18.58 -5.44
C GLY A 248 16.81 17.12 -5.10
N THR A 249 17.40 16.77 -3.97
CA THR A 249 17.27 15.45 -3.35
C THR A 249 16.45 15.55 -2.07
N PHE A 250 15.70 14.51 -1.77
CA PHE A 250 14.78 14.47 -0.63
C PHE A 250 14.80 13.08 -0.01
N SER A 251 14.92 13.01 1.31
CA SER A 251 14.76 11.76 2.07
C SER A 251 13.32 11.29 1.99
N SER A 252 13.10 10.07 1.56
CA SER A 252 11.78 9.47 1.49
C SER A 252 11.33 9.01 2.88
N LYS A 253 10.01 9.10 3.16
CA LYS A 253 9.46 8.56 4.40
C LYS A 253 9.27 7.04 4.28
N LEU A 254 9.86 6.30 5.21
CA LEU A 254 9.66 4.86 5.33
C LEU A 254 8.56 4.58 6.38
N PRO A 255 7.56 3.70 6.09
CA PRO A 255 6.61 3.27 7.10
C PRO A 255 7.31 2.53 8.24
N THR A 256 7.12 3.01 9.47
CA THR A 256 7.75 2.47 10.68
C THR A 256 7.47 0.98 10.87
N VAL A 257 6.30 0.50 10.45
CA VAL A 257 5.93 -0.91 10.55
C VAL A 257 6.86 -1.86 9.77
N TRP A 258 7.49 -1.39 8.70
CA TRP A 258 8.45 -2.22 7.95
C TRP A 258 9.76 -2.40 8.72
N ILE A 259 10.16 -1.40 9.48
CA ILE A 259 11.29 -1.46 10.41
C ILE A 259 10.93 -2.37 11.60
N SER A 260 9.73 -2.21 12.17
CA SER A 260 9.22 -3.02 13.28
C SER A 260 9.24 -4.51 13.00
N ASN A 261 9.07 -4.93 11.73
CA ASN A 261 9.10 -6.34 11.35
C ASN A 261 10.42 -7.04 11.76
N ALA A 262 11.56 -6.33 11.68
CA ALA A 262 12.85 -6.87 12.08
C ALA A 262 12.94 -7.10 13.61
N TYR A 263 12.28 -6.26 14.40
CA TYR A 263 12.25 -6.39 15.86
C TYR A 263 11.25 -7.42 16.34
N THR A 264 10.06 -7.54 15.70
CA THR A 264 9.06 -8.56 16.06
C THR A 264 9.49 -9.96 15.65
N ASN A 265 10.00 -10.10 14.42
CA ASN A 265 10.37 -11.39 13.82
C ASN A 265 11.89 -11.59 13.80
N ASP A 266 12.56 -11.38 14.92
CA ASP A 266 14.01 -11.56 15.06
C ASP A 266 14.43 -13.05 15.13
N GLY A 267 13.44 -13.96 15.20
CA GLY A 267 13.65 -15.40 15.34
C GLY A 267 14.12 -15.84 16.73
N VAL A 268 14.17 -14.91 17.70
CA VAL A 268 14.54 -15.17 19.10
C VAL A 268 13.33 -15.04 20.02
N ARG A 269 12.59 -13.93 19.90
CA ARG A 269 11.49 -13.59 20.83
C ARG A 269 10.23 -14.41 20.59
N THR A 270 9.89 -14.68 19.35
CA THR A 270 8.63 -15.36 18.97
C THR A 270 8.88 -16.72 18.35
N ALA A 271 7.90 -17.58 18.43
CA ALA A 271 7.91 -18.89 17.78
C ALA A 271 6.48 -19.32 17.38
N ALA A 272 6.41 -20.18 16.36
CA ALA A 272 5.20 -20.88 15.97
C ALA A 272 5.12 -22.25 16.67
N TYR A 273 3.90 -22.68 16.99
CA TYR A 273 3.67 -24.03 17.48
C TYR A 273 4.12 -25.06 16.44
N SER A 274 4.80 -26.07 16.93
CA SER A 274 5.14 -27.28 16.17
C SER A 274 4.96 -28.49 17.04
N GLN A 275 4.32 -29.55 16.53
CA GLN A 275 4.16 -30.81 17.23
C GLN A 275 5.51 -31.46 17.58
N ALA A 276 6.54 -31.22 16.76
CA ALA A 276 7.89 -31.73 17.01
C ALA A 276 8.55 -31.15 18.27
N ASN A 277 8.12 -29.96 18.69
CA ASN A 277 8.64 -29.28 19.89
C ASN A 277 7.72 -29.45 21.10
N ALA A 278 6.57 -30.08 20.92
CA ALA A 278 5.60 -30.28 21.98
C ALA A 278 5.99 -31.42 22.89
N PRO A 279 5.68 -31.36 24.20
CA PRO A 279 5.85 -32.48 25.12
C PRO A 279 5.09 -33.71 24.63
N ALA A 280 5.60 -34.88 25.01
CA ALA A 280 4.94 -36.16 24.71
C ALA A 280 3.49 -36.17 25.24
N GLY A 281 2.54 -36.58 24.38
CA GLY A 281 1.12 -36.61 24.71
C GLY A 281 0.38 -35.26 24.50
N CYS A 282 1.04 -34.23 24.04
CA CYS A 282 0.40 -32.99 23.64
C CYS A 282 -0.42 -33.20 22.35
N SER A 283 -1.72 -33.04 22.45
CA SER A 283 -2.66 -33.19 21.31
C SER A 283 -3.66 -32.04 21.30
N PRO A 284 -3.25 -30.84 20.83
CA PRO A 284 -4.16 -29.66 20.81
C PRO A 284 -5.37 -29.87 19.90
N THR A 285 -5.31 -30.76 18.92
CA THR A 285 -6.38 -31.04 17.96
C THR A 285 -7.45 -32.00 18.47
N THR A 286 -7.30 -32.57 19.65
CA THR A 286 -8.29 -33.49 20.25
C THR A 286 -8.91 -32.90 21.51
N ASN A 287 -10.21 -33.08 21.72
CA ASN A 287 -10.98 -32.49 22.82
C ASN A 287 -10.81 -30.96 22.83
N VAL A 288 -10.95 -30.34 21.64
CA VAL A 288 -10.76 -28.90 21.43
C VAL A 288 -11.75 -28.12 22.29
N THR A 289 -11.26 -27.13 23.01
CA THR A 289 -12.04 -26.19 23.82
C THR A 289 -11.67 -24.75 23.50
N THR A 290 -12.27 -23.80 24.18
CA THR A 290 -11.92 -22.38 24.08
C THR A 290 -10.65 -22.00 24.86
N THR A 291 -10.03 -22.95 25.56
CA THR A 291 -8.79 -22.73 26.31
C THR A 291 -7.66 -23.56 25.69
N LEU A 292 -6.54 -22.91 25.41
CA LEU A 292 -5.37 -23.60 24.88
C LEU A 292 -4.76 -24.56 25.91
N PRO A 293 -4.37 -25.79 25.51
CA PRO A 293 -3.66 -26.70 26.39
C PRO A 293 -2.30 -26.11 26.82
N ALA A 294 -1.94 -26.25 28.08
CA ALA A 294 -0.67 -25.74 28.63
C ALA A 294 0.59 -26.26 27.88
N CYS A 295 0.51 -27.46 27.31
CA CYS A 295 1.60 -28.04 26.52
C CYS A 295 1.91 -27.26 25.22
N VAL A 296 0.96 -26.47 24.73
CA VAL A 296 1.15 -25.57 23.55
C VAL A 296 2.17 -24.49 23.90
N GLY A 297 2.04 -23.84 25.06
CA GLY A 297 3.01 -22.86 25.53
C GLY A 297 4.41 -23.45 25.70
N GLN A 298 4.51 -24.70 26.25
CA GLN A 298 5.79 -25.41 26.35
C GLN A 298 6.42 -25.69 24.99
N ALA A 299 5.61 -25.99 23.96
CA ALA A 299 6.11 -26.16 22.59
C ALA A 299 6.71 -24.88 22.00
N ILE A 300 6.10 -23.72 22.30
CA ILE A 300 6.63 -22.40 21.92
C ILE A 300 7.99 -22.15 22.62
N GLN A 301 8.05 -22.38 23.92
CA GLN A 301 9.27 -22.18 24.71
C GLN A 301 10.43 -23.11 24.28
N ASN A 302 10.12 -24.32 23.84
CA ASN A 302 11.09 -25.34 23.40
C ASN A 302 11.46 -25.21 21.89
N ALA A 303 10.84 -24.29 21.13
CA ALA A 303 11.10 -24.17 19.70
C ALA A 303 12.58 -23.75 19.44
N PRO A 304 13.31 -24.46 18.57
CA PRO A 304 14.69 -24.11 18.26
C PRO A 304 14.76 -22.77 17.48
N LEU A 305 15.80 -21.97 17.73
CA LEU A 305 16.01 -20.67 17.10
C LEU A 305 16.15 -20.77 15.57
N THR A 306 16.77 -21.84 15.08
CA THR A 306 17.02 -22.08 13.65
C THR A 306 15.76 -22.31 12.82
N GLN A 307 14.63 -22.64 13.45
CA GLN A 307 13.35 -22.92 12.79
C GLN A 307 12.39 -21.71 12.77
N SER A 308 12.84 -20.54 13.22
CA SER A 308 12.00 -19.34 13.26
C SER A 308 12.04 -18.58 11.95
N LYS A 309 10.91 -17.93 11.61
CA LYS A 309 10.88 -16.85 10.61
C LYS A 309 11.75 -15.71 11.13
N ILE A 310 12.54 -15.10 10.25
CA ILE A 310 13.35 -13.93 10.59
C ILE A 310 13.09 -12.85 9.55
N ASP A 311 12.75 -11.67 10.04
CA ASP A 311 12.79 -10.45 9.27
C ASP A 311 14.02 -9.64 9.70
N PHE A 312 14.70 -8.99 8.76
CA PHE A 312 15.89 -8.19 9.04
C PHE A 312 15.99 -7.00 8.10
N ILE A 313 16.75 -6.00 8.49
CA ILE A 313 17.17 -4.91 7.61
C ILE A 313 18.55 -5.29 7.07
N ALA A 314 18.72 -5.24 5.75
CA ALA A 314 19.97 -5.64 5.11
C ALA A 314 21.11 -4.71 5.56
N PRO A 315 22.34 -5.24 5.80
CA PRO A 315 23.47 -4.39 6.14
C PRO A 315 23.80 -3.29 5.11
N SER A 316 23.42 -3.52 3.84
CA SER A 316 23.55 -2.54 2.75
C SER A 316 22.35 -1.59 2.63
N PHE A 317 21.39 -1.66 3.55
CA PHE A 317 20.20 -0.81 3.47
C PHE A 317 20.55 0.65 3.76
N GLU A 318 20.19 1.52 2.84
CA GLU A 318 20.30 2.97 2.98
C GLU A 318 18.89 3.57 3.06
N TRP A 319 18.77 4.74 3.71
CA TRP A 319 17.47 5.41 3.75
C TRP A 319 17.09 5.90 2.35
N PRO A 320 15.90 5.57 1.83
CA PRO A 320 15.55 5.86 0.45
C PRO A 320 15.57 7.35 0.11
N GLU A 321 16.19 7.68 -1.01
CA GLU A 321 16.32 9.05 -1.54
C GLU A 321 15.46 9.22 -2.81
N THR A 322 14.91 10.42 -2.98
CA THR A 322 14.20 10.84 -4.20
C THR A 322 14.93 12.04 -4.82
N LYS A 323 15.32 11.94 -6.09
CA LYS A 323 15.87 13.03 -6.91
C LYS A 323 14.76 13.64 -7.75
N THR A 324 14.47 14.92 -7.58
CA THR A 324 13.37 15.59 -8.26
C THR A 324 13.87 16.77 -9.09
N PHE A 325 13.38 16.85 -10.31
CA PHE A 325 13.44 18.00 -11.18
C PHE A 325 12.03 18.48 -11.50
N ASN A 326 11.80 19.78 -11.38
CA ASN A 326 10.53 20.42 -11.77
C ASN A 326 10.80 21.70 -12.52
N ILE A 327 10.01 21.99 -13.55
CA ILE A 327 9.98 23.28 -14.24
C ILE A 327 8.54 23.67 -14.53
N THR A 328 8.19 24.91 -14.24
CA THR A 328 6.85 25.49 -14.44
C THR A 328 6.99 26.79 -15.22
N TYR A 329 6.20 26.91 -16.28
CA TYR A 329 6.00 28.15 -17.02
C TYR A 329 4.63 28.72 -16.72
N GLU A 330 4.54 30.00 -16.43
CA GLU A 330 3.31 30.73 -16.15
C GLU A 330 3.18 31.94 -17.09
N ARG A 331 1.95 32.23 -17.54
CA ARG A 331 1.72 33.39 -18.36
C ARG A 331 0.31 33.95 -18.19
N GLU A 332 0.23 35.27 -18.00
CA GLU A 332 -0.98 36.04 -18.09
C GLU A 332 -1.23 36.52 -19.54
N MET A 333 -2.47 36.38 -20.01
CA MET A 333 -2.90 36.73 -21.36
C MET A 333 -4.25 37.44 -21.30
N GLY A 334 -4.26 38.70 -20.81
CA GLY A 334 -5.50 39.43 -20.48
C GLY A 334 -6.21 38.72 -19.32
N ASP A 335 -7.46 38.28 -19.51
CA ASP A 335 -8.25 37.59 -18.49
C ASP A 335 -7.88 36.09 -18.35
N TRP A 336 -6.95 35.60 -19.15
CA TRP A 336 -6.51 34.23 -19.14
C TRP A 336 -5.19 34.07 -18.38
N TYR A 337 -5.08 32.98 -17.60
CA TYR A 337 -3.85 32.55 -16.94
C TYR A 337 -3.51 31.14 -17.37
N LEU A 338 -2.31 30.96 -17.91
CA LEU A 338 -1.75 29.71 -18.37
C LEU A 338 -0.68 29.23 -17.38
N GLN A 339 -0.71 27.96 -17.04
CA GLN A 339 0.38 27.27 -16.32
C GLN A 339 0.69 25.95 -17.02
N ALA A 340 1.98 25.69 -17.24
CA ALA A 340 2.49 24.42 -17.76
C ALA A 340 3.65 23.93 -16.89
N THR A 341 3.57 22.69 -16.41
CA THR A 341 4.55 22.08 -15.49
C THR A 341 5.05 20.77 -16.04
N TYR A 342 6.36 20.56 -15.98
CA TYR A 342 7.02 19.26 -16.12
C TYR A 342 7.69 18.88 -14.82
N LEU A 343 7.46 17.66 -14.35
CA LEU A 343 8.10 17.06 -13.17
C LEU A 343 8.71 15.72 -13.56
N ASN A 344 9.94 15.49 -13.14
CA ASN A 344 10.59 14.19 -13.19
C ASN A 344 11.15 13.87 -11.81
N SER A 345 10.87 12.68 -11.29
CA SER A 345 11.44 12.19 -10.03
C SER A 345 11.99 10.78 -10.24
N LYS A 346 13.16 10.51 -9.68
CA LYS A 346 13.75 9.18 -9.60
C LYS A 346 13.92 8.81 -8.14
N GLN A 347 13.54 7.59 -7.80
CA GLN A 347 13.50 7.14 -6.42
C GLN A 347 14.14 5.76 -6.28
N GLU A 348 14.86 5.57 -5.18
CA GLU A 348 15.13 4.25 -4.63
C GLU A 348 13.97 3.85 -3.72
N GLU A 349 13.54 2.60 -3.81
CA GLU A 349 12.44 2.07 -3.00
C GLU A 349 12.95 0.97 -2.08
N ALA A 350 12.42 0.94 -0.86
CA ALA A 350 12.60 -0.20 0.02
C ALA A 350 11.75 -1.38 -0.47
N ASN A 351 12.32 -2.59 -0.50
CA ASN A 351 11.63 -3.79 -0.94
C ASN A 351 12.10 -5.03 -0.20
N TYR A 352 11.21 -6.02 -0.03
CA TYR A 352 11.58 -7.28 0.61
C TYR A 352 12.12 -8.29 -0.38
N LYS A 353 13.20 -8.97 0.05
CA LYS A 353 13.78 -10.14 -0.60
C LYS A 353 13.87 -11.29 0.38
N ILE A 354 13.89 -12.52 -0.12
CA ILE A 354 14.08 -13.69 0.72
C ILE A 354 15.51 -14.21 0.62
N LEU A 355 16.05 -14.66 1.76
CA LEU A 355 17.23 -15.50 1.81
C LEU A 355 16.79 -16.95 1.97
N ASP A 356 17.31 -17.81 1.10
CA ASP A 356 17.16 -19.26 1.19
C ASP A 356 18.54 -19.89 1.39
N THR A 357 18.63 -20.93 2.21
CA THR A 357 19.89 -21.65 2.47
C THR A 357 20.54 -22.22 1.22
N GLY A 358 19.76 -22.46 0.16
CA GLY A 358 20.26 -22.85 -1.15
C GLY A 358 20.71 -21.71 -2.06
N THR A 359 20.51 -20.46 -1.65
CA THR A 359 20.77 -19.27 -2.48
C THR A 359 22.12 -18.65 -2.10
N PRO A 360 23.15 -18.69 -2.96
CA PRO A 360 24.39 -17.98 -2.73
C PRO A 360 24.18 -16.47 -2.64
N LEU A 361 24.97 -15.79 -1.85
CA LEU A 361 24.97 -14.33 -1.70
C LEU A 361 26.12 -13.69 -2.48
N VAL A 362 25.88 -12.48 -2.98
CA VAL A 362 26.92 -11.53 -3.37
C VAL A 362 26.77 -10.32 -2.47
N GLY A 363 27.70 -10.14 -1.54
CA GLY A 363 27.49 -9.27 -0.40
C GLY A 363 26.38 -9.87 0.46
N ASP A 364 25.33 -9.10 0.73
CA ASP A 364 24.11 -9.51 1.46
C ASP A 364 22.90 -9.83 0.56
N MET A 365 23.13 -9.92 -0.76
CA MET A 365 22.07 -10.09 -1.76
C MET A 365 21.95 -11.55 -2.24
N PRO A 366 20.72 -12.12 -2.31
CA PRO A 366 20.51 -13.43 -2.91
C PRO A 366 20.77 -13.39 -4.43
N THR A 367 21.55 -14.35 -4.93
CA THR A 367 22.02 -14.36 -6.33
C THR A 367 21.53 -15.53 -7.15
N LYS A 368 21.02 -16.58 -6.53
CA LYS A 368 20.67 -17.82 -7.24
C LYS A 368 19.36 -18.39 -6.73
N PRO A 369 18.38 -18.64 -7.63
CA PRO A 369 17.16 -19.37 -7.29
C PRO A 369 17.43 -20.86 -7.08
N THR A 370 16.51 -21.54 -6.40
CA THR A 370 16.58 -22.97 -6.15
C THR A 370 16.20 -23.79 -7.40
N LEU A 371 15.19 -23.36 -8.13
CA LEU A 371 14.72 -23.95 -9.39
C LEU A 371 14.36 -22.87 -10.41
N THR A 372 14.05 -23.31 -11.62
CA THR A 372 13.62 -22.46 -12.73
C THR A 372 12.35 -23.02 -13.34
N ALA A 373 11.34 -22.19 -13.55
CA ALA A 373 10.12 -22.55 -14.25
C ALA A 373 10.34 -22.68 -15.78
N PRO A 374 9.41 -23.27 -16.55
CA PRO A 374 9.55 -23.49 -17.97
C PRO A 374 9.89 -22.24 -18.78
N ASP A 375 9.35 -21.09 -18.39
CA ASP A 375 9.55 -19.78 -19.03
C ASP A 375 10.79 -19.03 -18.54
N GLY A 376 11.64 -19.68 -17.73
CA GLY A 376 12.89 -19.12 -17.24
C GLY A 376 12.79 -18.31 -15.95
N ARG A 377 11.59 -18.12 -15.39
CA ARG A 377 11.48 -17.40 -14.09
C ARG A 377 12.06 -18.22 -12.96
N PRO A 378 12.71 -17.56 -11.98
CA PRO A 378 13.28 -18.23 -10.82
C PRO A 378 12.19 -18.68 -9.84
N ILE A 379 12.45 -19.78 -9.15
CA ILE A 379 11.61 -20.32 -8.09
C ILE A 379 12.42 -20.36 -6.78
N TYR A 380 11.89 -19.71 -5.76
CA TYR A 380 12.49 -19.63 -4.42
C TYR A 380 11.55 -20.33 -3.42
N ASN A 381 12.10 -20.97 -2.36
CA ASN A 381 11.33 -21.58 -1.26
C ASN A 381 10.21 -22.55 -1.68
N GLN A 382 10.54 -23.81 -1.94
CA GLN A 382 9.62 -24.76 -2.55
C GLN A 382 8.65 -25.49 -1.61
N SER A 383 8.78 -25.39 -0.31
CA SER A 383 7.96 -26.14 0.63
C SER A 383 7.35 -25.29 1.72
N GLU A 384 6.19 -25.72 2.24
CA GLU A 384 5.55 -25.07 3.39
C GLU A 384 6.45 -25.05 4.63
N SER A 385 7.27 -26.10 4.82
CA SER A 385 8.24 -26.14 5.93
C SER A 385 9.33 -25.08 5.76
N GLN A 386 9.77 -24.80 4.53
CA GLN A 386 10.73 -23.74 4.24
C GLN A 386 10.12 -22.35 4.51
N PHE A 387 8.84 -22.16 4.23
CA PHE A 387 8.18 -20.88 4.55
C PHE A 387 8.28 -20.53 6.04
N LYS A 388 8.00 -21.45 6.94
CA LYS A 388 8.07 -21.22 8.39
C LYS A 388 9.46 -20.81 8.88
N THR A 389 10.48 -21.02 8.04
CA THR A 389 11.88 -20.70 8.29
C THR A 389 12.43 -19.61 7.37
N THR A 390 11.59 -19.02 6.52
CA THR A 390 11.99 -18.00 5.55
C THR A 390 12.57 -16.76 6.23
N LYS A 391 13.60 -16.22 5.62
CA LYS A 391 14.29 -14.99 6.04
C LYS A 391 13.95 -13.87 5.06
N PHE A 392 13.29 -12.83 5.54
CA PHE A 392 12.92 -11.65 4.72
C PHE A 392 13.81 -10.48 5.08
N GLY A 393 14.56 -10.00 4.10
CA GLY A 393 15.38 -8.80 4.26
C GLY A 393 14.75 -7.59 3.57
N LEU A 394 14.83 -6.44 4.21
CA LEU A 394 14.48 -5.16 3.62
C LEU A 394 15.73 -4.59 2.93
N TYR A 395 15.64 -4.33 1.61
CA TYR A 395 16.72 -3.87 0.74
C TYR A 395 16.31 -2.64 -0.03
N ASN A 396 17.27 -1.87 -0.54
CA ASN A 396 17.03 -0.85 -1.54
C ASN A 396 16.98 -1.46 -2.94
N VAL A 397 16.07 -0.96 -3.75
CA VAL A 397 15.95 -1.27 -5.18
C VAL A 397 15.75 0.04 -5.94
N GLY A 398 16.68 0.35 -6.83
CA GLY A 398 16.63 1.57 -7.63
C GLY A 398 15.80 1.41 -8.90
N GLY A 399 15.49 2.55 -9.52
CA GLY A 399 14.88 2.62 -10.85
C GLY A 399 13.41 3.03 -10.87
N ALA A 400 12.76 3.21 -9.74
CA ALA A 400 11.44 3.84 -9.70
C ALA A 400 11.52 5.27 -10.26
N GLN A 401 10.57 5.62 -11.13
CA GLN A 401 10.56 6.92 -11.82
C GLN A 401 9.13 7.44 -11.95
N ARG A 402 9.00 8.75 -11.88
CA ARG A 402 7.75 9.45 -12.14
C ARG A 402 8.00 10.60 -13.09
N GLU A 403 7.24 10.64 -14.17
CA GLU A 403 7.16 11.78 -15.08
C GLU A 403 5.73 12.32 -15.10
N VAL A 404 5.60 13.63 -14.92
CA VAL A 404 4.30 14.31 -14.94
C VAL A 404 4.40 15.55 -15.81
N VAL A 405 3.49 15.65 -16.78
CA VAL A 405 3.24 16.87 -17.55
C VAL A 405 1.86 17.35 -17.18
N SER A 406 1.74 18.59 -16.73
CA SER A 406 0.45 19.20 -16.47
C SER A 406 0.32 20.56 -17.17
N PHE A 407 -0.89 20.83 -17.56
CA PHE A 407 -1.29 22.07 -18.22
C PHE A 407 -2.60 22.54 -17.60
N SER A 408 -2.68 23.84 -17.28
CA SER A 408 -3.94 24.45 -16.86
C SER A 408 -4.13 25.82 -17.53
N LEU A 409 -5.37 26.13 -17.85
CA LEU A 409 -5.80 27.38 -18.43
C LEU A 409 -7.01 27.90 -17.64
N SER A 410 -6.85 29.04 -17.00
CA SER A 410 -7.89 29.69 -16.21
C SER A 410 -8.32 30.99 -16.84
N LYS A 411 -9.58 31.34 -16.69
CA LYS A 411 -10.15 32.65 -17.12
C LYS A 411 -11.00 33.22 -16.00
N LEU A 412 -10.81 34.53 -15.74
CA LEU A 412 -11.72 35.32 -14.96
C LEU A 412 -12.67 36.09 -15.91
N PHE A 413 -13.92 36.22 -15.51
CA PHE A 413 -14.94 36.99 -16.25
C PHE A 413 -15.98 37.57 -15.28
N ASN A 414 -16.87 38.47 -15.77
CA ASN A 414 -17.82 39.19 -14.93
C ASN A 414 -17.10 39.97 -13.80
N ASP A 415 -16.12 40.78 -14.15
CA ASP A 415 -15.32 41.57 -13.19
C ASP A 415 -14.69 40.76 -12.04
N GLY A 416 -14.37 39.48 -12.28
CA GLY A 416 -13.80 38.56 -11.31
C GLY A 416 -14.79 37.71 -10.51
N ASP A 417 -16.11 37.99 -10.65
CA ASP A 417 -17.16 37.23 -9.97
C ASP A 417 -17.33 35.78 -10.47
N SER A 418 -16.72 35.46 -11.60
CA SER A 418 -16.82 34.17 -12.23
C SER A 418 -15.44 33.69 -12.72
N SER A 419 -15.21 32.38 -12.66
CA SER A 419 -13.97 31.76 -13.13
C SER A 419 -14.25 30.46 -13.86
N LEU A 420 -13.42 30.16 -14.85
CA LEU A 420 -13.39 28.89 -15.57
C LEU A 420 -11.95 28.39 -15.60
N THR A 421 -11.72 27.14 -15.21
CA THR A 421 -10.40 26.51 -15.32
C THR A 421 -10.53 25.18 -16.05
N PHE A 422 -9.66 24.95 -17.00
CA PHE A 422 -9.41 23.64 -17.60
C PHE A 422 -8.04 23.15 -17.21
N GLY A 423 -7.91 21.86 -16.93
CA GLY A 423 -6.64 21.23 -16.69
C GLY A 423 -6.53 19.88 -17.38
N TYR A 424 -5.29 19.57 -17.76
CA TYR A 424 -4.89 18.26 -18.24
C TYR A 424 -3.60 17.84 -17.58
N THR A 425 -3.54 16.57 -17.16
CA THR A 425 -2.32 15.96 -16.62
C THR A 425 -2.09 14.63 -17.31
N HIS A 426 -0.85 14.42 -17.74
CA HIS A 426 -0.34 13.12 -18.18
C HIS A 426 0.72 12.65 -17.22
N GLN A 427 0.65 11.37 -16.80
CA GLN A 427 1.59 10.74 -15.88
C GLN A 427 2.15 9.46 -16.51
N ASN A 428 3.42 9.22 -16.27
CA ASN A 428 4.09 7.94 -16.49
C ASN A 428 4.85 7.61 -15.21
N ILE A 429 4.43 6.57 -14.50
CA ILE A 429 4.94 6.22 -13.18
C ILE A 429 5.36 4.76 -13.17
N ASP A 430 6.67 4.54 -13.07
CA ASP A 430 7.24 3.23 -12.79
C ASP A 430 7.59 3.11 -11.30
N MET A 431 7.26 1.99 -10.70
CA MET A 431 7.60 1.63 -9.34
C MET A 431 8.11 0.19 -9.28
N ILE A 432 8.83 -0.14 -8.22
CA ILE A 432 9.34 -1.50 -8.02
C ILE A 432 8.21 -2.40 -7.49
N CYS A 433 7.50 -1.90 -6.49
CA CYS A 433 6.44 -2.63 -5.83
C CYS A 433 5.56 -1.70 -5.01
N SER A 434 4.26 -1.92 -5.03
CA SER A 434 3.32 -1.09 -4.27
C SER A 434 3.44 -1.22 -2.75
N MET A 435 4.10 -2.25 -2.21
CA MET A 435 4.33 -2.46 -0.77
C MET A 435 3.12 -2.05 0.11
N GLN A 436 1.95 -2.65 -0.17
CA GLN A 436 0.66 -2.23 0.40
C GLN A 436 0.35 -2.82 1.78
N SER A 437 1.21 -3.71 2.27
CA SER A 437 0.99 -4.43 3.52
C SER A 437 1.91 -3.97 4.64
N SER A 438 1.55 -4.31 5.88
CA SER A 438 2.38 -4.10 7.06
C SER A 438 3.44 -5.19 7.23
N THR A 439 3.20 -6.42 6.77
CA THR A 439 4.09 -7.55 7.00
C THR A 439 5.04 -7.81 5.82
N SER A 440 6.24 -8.30 6.12
CA SER A 440 7.27 -8.62 5.14
C SER A 440 6.80 -9.63 4.09
N HIS A 441 6.18 -10.72 4.52
CA HIS A 441 5.73 -11.79 3.62
C HIS A 441 4.59 -11.33 2.70
N SER A 442 3.64 -10.54 3.21
CA SER A 442 2.56 -10.02 2.36
C SER A 442 3.07 -9.01 1.33
N ASN A 443 4.01 -8.16 1.70
CA ASN A 443 4.65 -7.25 0.74
C ASN A 443 5.46 -8.03 -0.31
N TYR A 444 6.17 -9.07 0.10
CA TYR A 444 6.90 -9.94 -0.83
C TYR A 444 5.95 -10.67 -1.77
N GLY A 445 4.87 -11.29 -1.25
CA GLY A 445 3.97 -12.14 -2.04
C GLY A 445 2.96 -11.38 -2.90
N LYS A 446 2.57 -10.16 -2.51
CA LYS A 446 1.50 -9.41 -3.21
C LYS A 446 1.95 -8.60 -4.42
N CYS A 447 3.25 -8.39 -4.58
CA CYS A 447 3.79 -7.62 -5.70
C CYS A 447 4.04 -8.49 -6.93
N PRO A 448 3.29 -8.34 -8.02
CA PRO A 448 3.50 -9.11 -9.23
C PRO A 448 4.90 -8.93 -9.79
N ALA A 449 5.59 -10.05 -10.04
CA ALA A 449 6.93 -10.06 -10.61
C ALA A 449 7.23 -11.37 -11.33
N SER A 450 8.14 -11.35 -12.28
CA SER A 450 8.74 -12.57 -12.87
C SER A 450 9.87 -13.11 -11.98
N ASP A 451 10.58 -12.22 -11.28
CA ASP A 451 11.58 -12.57 -10.26
C ASP A 451 11.33 -11.76 -9.01
N PHE A 452 10.89 -12.44 -7.95
CA PHE A 452 10.50 -11.80 -6.70
C PHE A 452 11.68 -11.24 -5.89
N ASN A 453 12.88 -11.76 -6.09
CA ASN A 453 14.09 -11.25 -5.43
C ASN A 453 14.80 -10.16 -6.24
N ASN A 454 14.58 -10.11 -7.57
CA ASN A 454 15.19 -9.12 -8.46
C ASN A 454 14.10 -8.39 -9.25
N ARG A 455 13.20 -7.72 -8.54
CA ARG A 455 12.16 -6.91 -9.15
C ARG A 455 12.74 -5.77 -9.94
N VAL A 456 12.12 -5.50 -11.08
CA VAL A 456 12.46 -4.38 -11.97
C VAL A 456 11.32 -3.36 -11.95
N PRO A 457 11.61 -2.09 -12.25
CA PRO A 457 10.56 -1.08 -12.37
C PRO A 457 9.50 -1.48 -13.37
N SER A 458 8.26 -1.24 -13.03
CA SER A 458 7.10 -1.50 -13.88
C SER A 458 6.01 -0.48 -13.60
N ARG A 459 5.05 -0.37 -14.53
CA ARG A 459 3.94 0.58 -14.44
C ARG A 459 3.23 0.49 -13.09
N SER A 460 3.10 1.62 -12.43
CA SER A 460 2.51 1.72 -11.09
C SER A 460 1.00 1.48 -11.12
N ILE A 461 0.49 0.67 -10.19
CA ILE A 461 -0.96 0.49 -10.01
C ILE A 461 -1.69 1.77 -9.55
N TYR A 462 -0.97 2.80 -9.15
CA TYR A 462 -1.51 4.10 -8.75
C TYR A 462 -1.45 5.14 -9.85
N GLU A 463 -0.94 4.80 -11.04
CA GLU A 463 -0.85 5.72 -12.15
C GLU A 463 -2.26 6.08 -12.67
N THR A 464 -2.52 7.35 -12.80
CA THR A 464 -3.61 7.88 -13.61
C THR A 464 -2.99 8.50 -14.83
N GLU A 465 -2.83 7.73 -15.92
CA GLU A 465 -2.08 8.16 -17.10
C GLU A 465 -2.60 9.47 -17.68
N HIS A 466 -3.92 9.61 -17.79
CA HIS A 466 -4.56 10.81 -18.31
C HIS A 466 -5.63 11.32 -17.34
N ARG A 467 -5.60 12.59 -17.03
CA ARG A 467 -6.62 13.27 -16.24
C ARG A 467 -6.99 14.60 -16.86
N PHE A 468 -8.27 14.78 -17.17
CA PHE A 468 -8.89 16.05 -17.58
C PHE A 468 -9.79 16.55 -16.46
N PHE A 469 -9.75 17.83 -16.19
CA PHE A 469 -10.73 18.45 -15.30
C PHE A 469 -11.16 19.81 -15.82
N ALA A 470 -12.37 20.20 -15.43
CA ALA A 470 -12.87 21.56 -15.63
C ALA A 470 -13.61 22.01 -14.37
N THR A 471 -13.36 23.26 -13.96
CA THR A 471 -14.11 23.90 -12.88
C THR A 471 -14.75 25.18 -13.40
N LEU A 472 -16.02 25.38 -13.09
CA LEU A 472 -16.72 26.62 -13.33
C LEU A 472 -17.27 27.14 -12.01
N SER A 473 -16.92 28.36 -11.66
CA SER A 473 -17.58 29.12 -10.60
C SER A 473 -18.25 30.34 -11.23
N SER A 474 -19.56 30.52 -11.06
CA SER A 474 -20.30 31.64 -11.65
C SER A 474 -21.26 32.24 -10.65
N THR A 475 -21.08 33.52 -10.37
CA THR A 475 -21.88 34.26 -9.40
C THR A 475 -22.86 35.15 -10.11
N HIS A 476 -24.11 35.13 -9.69
CA HIS A 476 -25.22 35.90 -10.21
C HIS A 476 -26.02 36.55 -9.08
N TYR A 477 -26.58 37.70 -9.33
CA TYR A 477 -27.30 38.54 -8.35
C TYR A 477 -28.81 38.56 -8.62
N PHE A 478 -29.45 37.36 -8.71
CA PHE A 478 -30.86 37.19 -9.05
C PHE A 478 -31.82 37.87 -8.06
N PHE A 479 -31.41 37.97 -6.80
CA PHE A 479 -32.24 38.46 -5.69
C PHE A 479 -31.77 39.82 -5.12
N GLY A 480 -30.83 40.47 -5.80
CA GLY A 480 -30.25 41.76 -5.39
C GLY A 480 -28.74 41.71 -5.22
N ALA A 481 -28.08 42.86 -5.24
CA ALA A 481 -26.61 42.97 -5.22
C ALA A 481 -25.93 42.38 -3.98
N ASP A 482 -26.65 42.31 -2.88
CA ASP A 482 -26.24 41.74 -1.60
C ASP A 482 -26.61 40.25 -1.42
N LYS A 483 -27.18 39.62 -2.47
CA LYS A 483 -27.75 38.27 -2.42
C LYS A 483 -27.22 37.38 -3.56
N PRO A 484 -25.90 37.15 -3.59
CA PRO A 484 -25.30 36.36 -4.66
C PRO A 484 -25.78 34.91 -4.63
N THR A 485 -26.02 34.39 -5.82
CA THR A 485 -26.20 32.97 -6.12
C THR A 485 -24.96 32.49 -6.83
N THR A 486 -24.20 31.58 -6.26
CA THR A 486 -22.99 31.01 -6.86
C THR A 486 -23.23 29.58 -7.29
N PHE A 487 -22.95 29.28 -8.55
CA PHE A 487 -22.95 27.95 -9.14
C PHE A 487 -21.50 27.50 -9.25
N ASN A 488 -21.17 26.34 -8.65
CA ASN A 488 -19.88 25.69 -8.81
C ASN A 488 -20.10 24.34 -9.48
N LEU A 489 -19.44 24.14 -10.61
CA LEU A 489 -19.46 22.89 -11.38
C LEU A 489 -18.05 22.34 -11.41
N PHE A 490 -17.90 21.04 -11.09
CA PHE A 490 -16.65 20.32 -11.21
C PHE A 490 -16.84 19.11 -12.11
N PHE A 491 -16.09 19.07 -13.20
CA PHE A 491 -16.02 17.94 -14.11
C PHE A 491 -14.65 17.29 -14.03
N GLU A 492 -14.59 15.96 -13.96
CA GLU A 492 -13.38 15.17 -14.06
C GLU A 492 -13.60 13.98 -15.01
N ARG A 493 -12.63 13.75 -15.89
CA ARG A 493 -12.50 12.52 -16.66
C ARG A 493 -11.07 12.04 -16.62
N LYS A 494 -10.88 10.80 -16.17
CA LYS A 494 -9.55 10.21 -16.00
C LYS A 494 -9.49 8.78 -16.49
N SER A 495 -8.29 8.35 -16.93
CA SER A 495 -8.00 6.96 -17.26
C SER A 495 -8.22 6.08 -16.04
N GLY A 496 -8.56 4.82 -16.28
CA GLY A 496 -8.57 3.81 -15.24
C GLY A 496 -7.17 3.55 -14.71
N LEU A 497 -7.09 2.92 -13.55
CA LEU A 497 -5.81 2.49 -12.98
C LEU A 497 -5.25 1.30 -13.78
N PRO A 498 -3.93 1.12 -13.82
CA PRO A 498 -3.31 -0.08 -14.39
C PRO A 498 -3.68 -1.34 -13.63
N GLY A 499 -3.86 -2.44 -14.35
CA GLY A 499 -4.10 -3.77 -13.83
C GLY A 499 -3.06 -4.78 -14.32
N THR A 500 -2.86 -5.83 -13.55
CA THR A 500 -1.89 -6.89 -13.84
C THR A 500 -2.61 -8.23 -13.94
N LEU A 501 -2.45 -8.90 -15.06
CA LEU A 501 -2.98 -10.25 -15.26
C LEU A 501 -2.03 -11.27 -14.63
N THR A 502 -2.57 -12.13 -13.80
CA THR A 502 -1.82 -13.13 -13.04
C THR A 502 -2.45 -14.51 -13.20
N PHE A 503 -1.66 -15.52 -12.87
CA PHE A 503 -2.20 -16.86 -12.69
C PHE A 503 -3.07 -16.90 -11.42
N ASP A 504 -4.19 -17.63 -11.49
CA ASP A 504 -4.94 -18.03 -10.31
C ASP A 504 -4.30 -19.29 -9.72
N THR A 505 -3.83 -19.21 -8.50
CA THR A 505 -3.34 -20.38 -7.81
C THR A 505 -4.50 -21.11 -7.14
N TYR A 506 -4.80 -22.28 -7.68
CA TYR A 506 -5.90 -23.10 -7.25
C TYR A 506 -5.89 -23.47 -5.76
N SER A 507 -6.94 -23.17 -5.05
CA SER A 507 -7.20 -23.66 -3.70
C SER A 507 -8.32 -24.70 -3.69
N SER A 508 -7.99 -25.98 -3.59
CA SER A 508 -8.95 -27.00 -3.16
C SER A 508 -9.23 -26.85 -1.67
N PRO A 509 -10.47 -27.00 -1.22
CA PRO A 509 -10.71 -27.20 0.22
C PRO A 509 -9.87 -28.39 0.73
N GLY A 510 -9.08 -28.16 1.78
CA GLY A 510 -8.22 -29.18 2.36
C GLY A 510 -6.90 -29.47 1.63
N ARG A 511 -6.58 -28.78 0.55
CA ARG A 511 -5.25 -28.82 -0.09
C ARG A 511 -4.64 -27.43 -0.07
N TYR A 512 -3.37 -27.36 0.28
CA TYR A 512 -2.57 -26.15 0.20
C TYR A 512 -2.55 -25.67 -1.24
N LYS A 513 -2.60 -24.37 -1.46
CA LYS A 513 -2.31 -23.77 -2.77
C LYS A 513 -0.98 -24.36 -3.25
N THR A 514 -0.97 -24.90 -4.45
CA THR A 514 0.24 -25.48 -5.03
C THR A 514 1.28 -24.38 -5.16
N GLN A 515 2.44 -24.57 -4.54
CA GLN A 515 3.58 -23.65 -4.60
C GLN A 515 4.26 -23.79 -5.95
N ALA A 516 3.59 -23.35 -7.02
CA ALA A 516 4.08 -23.55 -8.36
C ALA A 516 5.39 -22.79 -8.60
N PHE A 517 5.56 -21.62 -8.03
CA PHE A 517 6.74 -20.78 -8.20
C PHE A 517 7.49 -20.49 -6.88
N GLY A 518 7.42 -21.40 -5.92
CA GLY A 518 8.11 -21.27 -4.65
C GLY A 518 7.24 -20.65 -3.57
N TYR A 519 7.63 -19.50 -3.04
CA TYR A 519 6.93 -18.90 -1.93
C TYR A 519 5.50 -18.50 -2.27
N GLU A 520 4.58 -19.39 -2.04
CA GLU A 520 3.15 -19.12 -2.05
C GLU A 520 2.53 -19.67 -0.80
N ARG A 521 1.77 -18.90 -0.12
CA ARG A 521 1.16 -19.39 1.06
C ARG A 521 -0.25 -18.89 1.31
N ARG A 522 -0.98 -19.71 2.07
CA ARG A 522 -2.23 -19.57 2.84
C ARG A 522 -2.87 -18.19 3.02
N VAL A 523 -2.26 -17.12 2.58
CA VAL A 523 -2.89 -15.80 2.59
C VAL A 523 -3.70 -15.69 1.31
N ASN A 524 -4.98 -15.53 1.46
CA ASN A 524 -6.02 -15.66 0.46
C ASN A 524 -5.89 -14.79 -0.81
N ASP A 525 -4.79 -14.07 -1.03
CA ASP A 525 -4.69 -13.05 -2.06
C ASP A 525 -3.31 -12.97 -2.74
N ASP A 526 -2.44 -13.97 -2.61
CA ASP A 526 -1.04 -13.85 -3.06
C ASP A 526 -0.81 -14.34 -4.50
N ASN A 527 -1.82 -14.19 -5.38
CA ASN A 527 -1.72 -14.52 -6.80
C ASN A 527 -0.93 -13.43 -7.53
N ALA A 528 0.38 -13.36 -7.26
CA ALA A 528 1.25 -12.34 -7.83
C ALA A 528 2.15 -12.87 -8.96
N HIS A 529 1.89 -14.08 -9.46
CA HIS A 529 2.65 -14.65 -10.54
C HIS A 529 2.13 -14.18 -11.89
N LEU A 530 2.95 -13.41 -12.59
CA LEU A 530 2.64 -12.85 -13.89
C LEU A 530 2.29 -13.96 -14.89
N LEU A 531 1.25 -13.72 -15.69
CA LEU A 531 0.77 -14.67 -16.67
C LEU A 531 1.82 -14.90 -17.77
N TYR A 532 2.10 -16.15 -18.10
CA TYR A 532 2.80 -16.52 -19.33
C TYR A 532 1.80 -16.63 -20.49
N ILE A 533 2.07 -16.00 -21.60
CA ILE A 533 1.24 -16.04 -22.80
C ILE A 533 1.80 -17.12 -23.75
N PRO A 534 1.09 -18.23 -23.93
CA PRO A 534 1.56 -19.29 -24.84
C PRO A 534 1.78 -18.79 -26.28
N ASP A 535 2.74 -19.39 -27.00
CA ASP A 535 3.04 -19.05 -28.41
C ASP A 535 2.15 -19.79 -29.43
N GLY A 536 1.05 -20.34 -28.96
CA GLY A 536 0.08 -21.08 -29.76
C GLY A 536 -0.23 -22.46 -29.19
N LEU A 537 -1.00 -23.25 -29.93
CA LEU A 537 -1.39 -24.59 -29.49
C LEU A 537 -0.22 -25.55 -29.32
N ASP A 538 0.83 -25.37 -30.11
CA ASP A 538 2.01 -26.22 -30.15
C ASP A 538 3.17 -25.67 -29.30
N ASP A 539 2.89 -24.73 -28.38
CA ASP A 539 3.91 -24.18 -27.47
C ASP A 539 4.58 -25.31 -26.68
N PRO A 540 5.91 -25.50 -26.81
CA PRO A 540 6.62 -26.59 -26.15
C PRO A 540 6.61 -26.51 -24.62
N LEU A 541 6.35 -25.33 -24.07
CA LEU A 541 6.30 -25.09 -22.63
C LEU A 541 4.92 -25.35 -22.00
N VAL A 542 3.90 -25.69 -22.84
CA VAL A 542 2.51 -25.77 -22.40
C VAL A 542 1.90 -27.14 -22.70
N CYS A 543 1.11 -27.62 -21.76
CA CYS A 543 0.19 -28.73 -21.95
C CYS A 543 -1.24 -28.24 -21.72
N TRP A 544 -2.17 -28.60 -22.60
CA TRP A 544 -3.58 -28.24 -22.44
C TRP A 544 -4.32 -29.34 -21.67
N VAL A 545 -4.72 -29.05 -20.42
CA VAL A 545 -5.39 -29.95 -19.47
C VAL A 545 -4.48 -31.08 -18.95
N SER A 546 -3.69 -31.72 -19.81
CA SER A 546 -2.80 -32.81 -19.44
C SER A 546 -1.70 -32.96 -20.49
N CYS A 547 -0.49 -33.26 -20.07
CA CYS A 547 0.62 -33.54 -20.99
C CYS A 547 0.52 -34.90 -21.65
N SER A 548 -0.09 -35.88 -20.99
CA SER A 548 -0.28 -37.23 -21.55
C SER A 548 -1.46 -37.33 -22.54
N ASN A 549 -2.44 -36.45 -22.42
CA ASN A 549 -3.61 -36.39 -23.29
C ASN A 549 -4.07 -34.93 -23.48
N PRO A 550 -3.36 -34.15 -24.33
CA PRO A 550 -3.65 -32.74 -24.52
C PRO A 550 -5.05 -32.50 -25.11
N ASN A 551 -5.78 -31.51 -24.58
CA ASN A 551 -7.07 -31.10 -25.14
C ASN A 551 -6.92 -29.78 -25.92
N ASN A 552 -6.67 -29.88 -27.21
CA ASN A 552 -6.45 -28.71 -28.06
C ASN A 552 -7.70 -27.84 -28.25
N ALA A 553 -8.91 -28.34 -28.02
CA ALA A 553 -10.12 -27.54 -28.08
C ALA A 553 -10.10 -26.50 -26.93
N VAL A 554 -9.76 -26.93 -25.71
CA VAL A 554 -9.56 -26.05 -24.57
C VAL A 554 -8.41 -25.08 -24.80
N GLY A 555 -7.31 -25.57 -25.38
CA GLY A 555 -6.19 -24.72 -25.76
C GLY A 555 -6.59 -23.58 -26.69
N SER A 556 -7.43 -23.90 -27.69
CA SER A 556 -7.95 -22.90 -28.65
C SER A 556 -8.84 -21.88 -27.96
N GLU A 557 -9.70 -22.28 -27.01
CA GLU A 557 -10.55 -21.37 -26.24
C GLU A 557 -9.71 -20.41 -25.39
N ILE A 558 -8.70 -20.92 -24.71
CA ILE A 558 -7.78 -20.12 -23.91
C ILE A 558 -7.01 -19.13 -24.79
N LEU A 559 -6.48 -19.57 -25.92
CA LEU A 559 -5.75 -18.70 -26.84
C LEU A 559 -6.62 -17.61 -27.44
N ASN A 560 -7.87 -17.93 -27.86
CA ASN A 560 -8.81 -16.92 -28.33
C ASN A 560 -9.13 -15.89 -27.26
N LEU A 561 -9.30 -16.33 -26.01
CA LEU A 561 -9.50 -15.41 -24.91
C LEU A 561 -8.29 -14.48 -24.70
N LEU A 562 -7.08 -15.05 -24.65
CA LEU A 562 -5.87 -14.25 -24.45
C LEU A 562 -5.59 -13.31 -25.62
N TYR A 563 -5.71 -13.79 -26.86
CA TYR A 563 -5.31 -13.02 -28.05
C TYR A 563 -6.39 -12.05 -28.49
N ASP A 564 -7.63 -12.54 -28.67
CA ASP A 564 -8.71 -11.75 -29.25
C ASP A 564 -9.42 -10.88 -28.22
N THR A 565 -9.72 -11.44 -27.04
CA THR A 565 -10.49 -10.74 -26.03
C THR A 565 -9.63 -9.79 -25.19
N TYR A 566 -8.45 -10.25 -24.74
CA TYR A 566 -7.54 -9.42 -23.98
C TYR A 566 -6.51 -8.65 -24.83
N GLY A 567 -6.42 -8.94 -26.13
CA GLY A 567 -5.48 -8.26 -27.04
C GLY A 567 -4.00 -8.53 -26.74
N LEU A 568 -3.70 -9.71 -26.19
CA LEU A 568 -2.35 -10.06 -25.71
C LEU A 568 -1.49 -10.79 -26.75
N GLU A 569 -1.94 -10.93 -27.99
CA GLU A 569 -1.21 -11.63 -29.05
C GLU A 569 0.24 -11.15 -29.21
N ARG A 570 0.50 -9.85 -29.01
CA ARG A 570 1.84 -9.26 -29.07
C ARG A 570 2.82 -9.80 -28.02
N PHE A 571 2.33 -10.50 -27.01
CA PHE A 571 3.13 -11.08 -25.92
C PHE A 571 3.34 -12.60 -26.05
N ARG A 572 3.02 -13.21 -27.19
CA ARG A 572 3.24 -14.64 -27.43
C ARG A 572 4.63 -15.10 -27.00
N GLY A 573 4.71 -16.24 -26.33
CA GLY A 573 5.95 -16.81 -25.81
C GLY A 573 6.64 -16.01 -24.71
N ARG A 574 5.91 -15.12 -24.03
CA ARG A 574 6.51 -14.22 -23.02
C ARG A 574 5.69 -14.14 -21.74
N ILE A 575 6.37 -13.82 -20.66
CA ILE A 575 5.73 -13.40 -19.40
C ILE A 575 5.20 -11.96 -19.59
N LEU A 576 3.96 -11.72 -19.19
CA LEU A 576 3.39 -10.37 -19.23
C LEU A 576 4.11 -9.45 -18.22
N PRO A 577 4.38 -8.20 -18.60
CA PRO A 577 4.80 -7.20 -17.61
C PRO A 577 3.63 -6.80 -16.69
N PRO A 578 3.92 -6.34 -15.47
CA PRO A 578 2.91 -5.72 -14.61
C PRO A 578 2.29 -4.47 -15.26
N GLY A 579 1.03 -4.19 -14.93
CA GLY A 579 0.35 -2.97 -15.36
C GLY A 579 0.02 -2.89 -16.86
N VAL A 580 0.04 -4.00 -17.57
CA VAL A 580 -0.21 -4.05 -19.03
C VAL A 580 -1.67 -3.79 -19.39
N PHE A 581 -2.57 -3.99 -18.44
CA PHE A 581 -3.99 -3.81 -18.57
C PHE A 581 -4.41 -2.45 -17.96
N GLU A 582 -5.50 -1.86 -18.45
CA GLU A 582 -6.05 -0.60 -17.91
C GLU A 582 -7.54 -0.78 -17.62
N PHE A 583 -7.96 -0.39 -16.42
CA PHE A 583 -9.38 -0.36 -16.06
C PHE A 583 -10.12 0.73 -16.86
N PRO A 584 -11.47 0.67 -16.96
CA PRO A 584 -12.24 1.66 -17.68
C PRO A 584 -12.05 3.09 -17.15
N TRP A 585 -12.14 4.04 -18.07
CA TRP A 585 -12.16 5.47 -17.76
C TRP A 585 -13.28 5.80 -16.77
N GLN A 586 -13.02 6.77 -15.92
CA GLN A 586 -13.96 7.28 -14.93
C GLN A 586 -14.33 8.71 -15.28
N THR A 587 -15.64 9.03 -15.20
CA THR A 587 -16.15 10.38 -15.43
C THR A 587 -17.04 10.77 -14.27
N SER A 588 -16.86 11.96 -13.72
CA SER A 588 -17.71 12.54 -12.68
C SER A 588 -18.08 14.00 -13.01
N LEU A 589 -19.23 14.42 -12.54
CA LEU A 589 -19.71 15.79 -12.62
C LEU A 589 -20.42 16.12 -11.31
N ASP A 590 -19.94 17.13 -10.61
CA ASP A 590 -20.50 17.59 -9.34
C ASP A 590 -21.00 19.02 -9.47
N LEU A 591 -22.14 19.33 -8.85
CA LEU A 591 -22.74 20.65 -8.81
C LEU A 591 -22.94 21.12 -7.37
N LYS A 592 -22.54 22.35 -7.08
CA LYS A 592 -22.88 23.02 -5.83
C LYS A 592 -23.49 24.39 -6.12
N ILE A 593 -24.67 24.63 -5.60
CA ILE A 593 -25.35 25.94 -5.65
C ILE A 593 -25.33 26.53 -4.25
N THR A 594 -24.89 27.77 -4.15
CA THR A 594 -24.88 28.51 -2.88
C THR A 594 -25.65 29.81 -3.02
N GLN A 595 -26.62 30.06 -2.15
CA GLN A 595 -27.39 31.29 -2.07
C GLN A 595 -27.11 32.00 -0.76
N ILE A 596 -26.69 33.25 -0.83
CA ILE A 596 -26.59 34.12 0.34
C ILE A 596 -27.87 34.93 0.47
N LEU A 597 -28.45 34.97 1.67
CA LEU A 597 -29.62 35.75 2.02
C LEU A 597 -29.34 36.58 3.28
N PRO A 598 -29.94 37.74 3.46
CA PRO A 598 -29.82 38.52 4.67
C PRO A 598 -30.39 37.78 5.86
N GLY A 599 -29.80 38.01 7.01
CA GLY A 599 -30.25 37.46 8.30
C GLY A 599 -31.37 38.27 8.93
N PHE A 600 -31.58 38.04 10.24
CA PHE A 600 -32.56 38.75 11.06
C PHE A 600 -32.07 40.12 11.54
N ARG A 601 -30.77 40.40 11.44
CA ARG A 601 -30.11 41.65 11.75
C ARG A 601 -29.27 42.08 10.55
N ASP A 602 -28.89 43.37 10.48
CA ASP A 602 -28.18 43.94 9.36
C ASP A 602 -26.83 43.25 9.07
N ASP A 603 -26.14 42.74 10.08
CA ASP A 603 -24.85 42.08 9.97
C ASP A 603 -24.96 40.53 9.95
N ASP A 604 -26.17 40.00 9.98
CA ASP A 604 -26.41 38.55 9.97
C ASP A 604 -26.67 38.06 8.53
N GLY A 605 -26.46 36.77 8.29
CA GLY A 605 -26.74 36.18 6.99
C GLY A 605 -27.04 34.68 7.02
N PHE A 606 -27.86 34.24 6.10
CA PHE A 606 -28.06 32.84 5.79
C PHE A 606 -27.21 32.45 4.58
N VAL A 607 -26.59 31.30 4.65
CA VAL A 607 -25.99 30.64 3.50
C VAL A 607 -26.74 29.32 3.28
N ILE A 608 -27.48 29.24 2.21
CA ILE A 608 -28.18 28.02 1.78
C ILE A 608 -27.33 27.38 0.71
N SER A 609 -27.00 26.10 0.85
CA SER A 609 -26.22 25.35 -0.15
C SER A 609 -26.91 24.06 -0.54
N LEU A 610 -26.95 23.78 -1.83
CA LEU A 610 -27.34 22.51 -2.42
C LEU A 610 -26.11 21.92 -3.12
N GLY A 611 -25.60 20.80 -2.63
CA GLY A 611 -24.57 20.00 -3.30
C GLY A 611 -25.17 18.77 -3.93
N ILE A 612 -24.79 18.47 -5.17
CA ILE A 612 -25.15 17.22 -5.88
C ILE A 612 -23.84 16.60 -6.36
N GLU A 613 -23.45 15.50 -5.76
CA GLU A 613 -22.33 14.69 -6.19
C GLU A 613 -22.80 13.70 -7.24
N ASN A 614 -21.95 13.46 -8.24
CA ASN A 614 -22.22 12.55 -9.36
C ASN A 614 -23.52 12.88 -10.11
N LEU A 615 -23.64 14.14 -10.55
CA LEU A 615 -24.81 14.65 -11.30
C LEU A 615 -25.08 13.83 -12.57
N LEU A 616 -24.04 13.24 -13.21
CA LEU A 616 -24.22 12.39 -14.38
C LEU A 616 -25.12 11.18 -14.05
N ASN A 617 -24.91 10.53 -12.92
CA ASN A 617 -25.73 9.39 -12.50
C ASN A 617 -27.15 9.78 -12.07
N LEU A 618 -27.38 11.04 -11.70
CA LEU A 618 -28.74 11.56 -11.47
C LEU A 618 -29.53 11.72 -12.79
N ILE A 619 -28.82 12.03 -13.88
CA ILE A 619 -29.40 12.24 -15.21
C ILE A 619 -29.61 10.90 -15.92
N ASP A 620 -28.62 10.01 -15.84
CA ASP A 620 -28.61 8.69 -16.44
C ASP A 620 -27.90 7.71 -15.51
N ASP A 621 -28.55 6.65 -15.06
CA ASP A 621 -28.05 5.68 -14.09
C ASP A 621 -26.95 4.77 -14.64
N GLU A 622 -26.71 4.78 -15.94
CA GLU A 622 -25.57 4.11 -16.59
C GLU A 622 -24.32 5.01 -16.65
N GLU A 623 -24.48 6.32 -16.52
CA GLU A 623 -23.40 7.30 -16.51
C GLU A 623 -22.86 7.56 -15.10
N GLY A 624 -21.64 8.08 -15.00
CA GLY A 624 -20.97 8.34 -13.71
C GLY A 624 -20.73 7.09 -12.87
N VAL A 625 -20.77 5.91 -13.50
CA VAL A 625 -20.52 4.62 -12.83
C VAL A 625 -19.02 4.40 -12.70
N ILE A 626 -18.54 4.27 -11.46
CA ILE A 626 -17.15 3.97 -11.17
C ILE A 626 -16.97 2.46 -11.04
N ARG A 627 -16.15 1.91 -11.93
CA ARG A 627 -15.76 0.51 -11.94
C ARG A 627 -14.31 0.38 -11.53
N TYR A 628 -14.02 -0.58 -10.68
CA TYR A 628 -12.66 -0.83 -10.18
C TYR A 628 -12.39 -2.32 -10.08
N GLY A 629 -11.10 -2.69 -10.16
CA GLY A 629 -10.62 -4.05 -9.94
C GLY A 629 -10.35 -4.36 -8.48
N ALA A 630 -9.59 -5.40 -8.22
CA ALA A 630 -9.08 -5.69 -6.89
C ALA A 630 -8.18 -4.55 -6.38
N PHE A 631 -8.11 -4.39 -5.07
CA PHE A 631 -7.34 -3.30 -4.42
C PHE A 631 -5.86 -3.26 -4.83
N ASP A 632 -5.27 -4.40 -5.10
CA ASP A 632 -3.87 -4.56 -5.51
C ASP A 632 -3.68 -4.57 -7.04
N GLY A 633 -4.73 -4.26 -7.81
CA GLY A 633 -4.68 -4.19 -9.27
C GLY A 633 -4.48 -5.54 -9.98
N LYS A 634 -4.51 -6.66 -9.24
CA LYS A 634 -4.34 -8.00 -9.83
C LYS A 634 -5.66 -8.54 -10.35
N ILE A 635 -5.58 -9.25 -11.45
CA ILE A 635 -6.69 -9.97 -12.09
C ILE A 635 -6.22 -11.40 -12.34
N ASP A 636 -6.78 -12.34 -11.59
CA ASP A 636 -6.51 -13.76 -11.73
C ASP A 636 -7.31 -14.30 -12.93
N VAL A 637 -6.63 -14.84 -13.93
CA VAL A 637 -7.30 -15.22 -15.18
C VAL A 637 -7.40 -16.71 -15.40
N PHE A 638 -6.37 -17.47 -15.03
CA PHE A 638 -6.30 -18.90 -15.30
C PHE A 638 -5.69 -19.70 -14.17
N ASP A 639 -6.30 -20.83 -13.88
CA ASP A 639 -5.67 -21.90 -13.12
C ASP A 639 -4.56 -22.53 -13.94
N PHE A 640 -3.44 -22.81 -13.30
CA PHE A 640 -2.35 -23.56 -13.88
C PHE A 640 -1.71 -24.51 -12.87
N GLN A 641 -0.95 -25.44 -13.38
CA GLN A 641 -0.10 -26.33 -12.62
C GLN A 641 1.24 -26.46 -13.35
N LEU A 642 2.31 -26.73 -12.63
CA LEU A 642 3.57 -27.20 -13.22
C LEU A 642 3.62 -28.73 -13.25
N THR A 643 4.31 -29.29 -14.24
CA THR A 643 4.68 -30.71 -14.24
C THR A 643 5.63 -30.99 -13.05
N ASP A 644 5.68 -32.27 -12.60
CA ASP A 644 6.52 -32.67 -11.46
C ASP A 644 8.01 -32.34 -11.65
N ASP A 645 8.47 -32.30 -12.90
CA ASP A 645 9.84 -31.95 -13.27
C ASP A 645 10.04 -30.45 -13.59
N TYR A 646 9.01 -29.64 -13.41
CA TYR A 646 8.98 -28.19 -13.71
C TYR A 646 9.32 -27.83 -15.16
N SER A 647 9.17 -28.77 -16.11
CA SER A 647 9.53 -28.54 -17.52
C SER A 647 8.41 -27.93 -18.32
N LYS A 648 7.16 -28.02 -17.89
CA LYS A 648 5.98 -27.53 -18.61
C LYS A 648 4.91 -26.96 -17.69
N TYR A 649 4.14 -26.02 -18.25
CA TYR A 649 2.88 -25.56 -17.69
C TYR A 649 1.74 -26.47 -18.12
N ILE A 650 0.83 -26.79 -17.22
CA ILE A 650 -0.43 -27.47 -17.50
C ILE A 650 -1.54 -26.43 -17.30
N PHE A 651 -2.04 -25.86 -18.41
CA PHE A 651 -3.17 -24.94 -18.38
C PHE A 651 -4.49 -25.72 -18.40
N GLY A 652 -5.44 -25.27 -17.62
CA GLY A 652 -6.75 -25.87 -17.56
C GLY A 652 -6.79 -27.21 -16.83
N ASN A 653 -5.98 -27.39 -15.80
CA ASN A 653 -5.88 -28.63 -15.06
C ASN A 653 -7.03 -28.81 -14.07
N SER A 654 -7.54 -30.04 -14.02
CA SER A 654 -8.20 -30.75 -12.93
C SER A 654 -9.62 -30.40 -12.50
N ARG A 655 -10.30 -29.39 -13.00
CA ARG A 655 -11.67 -29.09 -12.53
C ARG A 655 -12.82 -29.25 -13.51
N GLY A 656 -12.62 -30.01 -14.61
CA GLY A 656 -13.68 -30.12 -15.59
C GLY A 656 -13.87 -28.83 -16.40
N ALA A 657 -14.97 -28.63 -17.07
CA ALA A 657 -15.19 -27.58 -18.06
C ALA A 657 -15.14 -26.12 -17.57
N ASP A 658 -14.68 -25.90 -16.35
CA ASP A 658 -14.79 -24.58 -15.75
C ASP A 658 -13.49 -23.77 -15.78
N TYR A 659 -12.84 -23.62 -16.90
CA TYR A 659 -11.62 -22.85 -17.02
C TYR A 659 -11.82 -21.40 -17.12
N ALA A 660 -12.95 -21.06 -17.58
CA ALA A 660 -13.25 -19.68 -17.86
C ALA A 660 -13.80 -18.97 -16.67
N PHE A 661 -13.48 -19.42 -15.68
CA PHE A 661 -14.08 -19.34 -14.56
C PHE A 661 -14.52 -18.15 -14.00
N ARG A 662 -13.85 -17.08 -14.13
CA ARG A 662 -14.21 -15.75 -13.70
C ARG A 662 -14.41 -14.81 -14.88
N TYR A 663 -14.28 -15.32 -16.06
CA TYR A 663 -14.54 -14.59 -17.27
C TYR A 663 -16.02 -14.68 -17.66
N ASN A 664 -16.73 -13.60 -17.39
CA ASN A 664 -18.04 -13.37 -17.98
C ASN A 664 -17.86 -12.56 -19.28
N PRO A 665 -18.23 -13.11 -20.47
CA PRO A 665 -18.12 -12.38 -21.74
C PRO A 665 -18.87 -11.05 -21.76
N SER A 666 -19.93 -10.92 -20.96
CA SER A 666 -20.64 -9.64 -20.76
C SER A 666 -20.00 -8.72 -19.73
N ASN A 667 -19.07 -9.22 -18.91
CA ASN A 667 -18.33 -8.43 -17.93
C ASN A 667 -16.98 -9.09 -17.67
N PRO A 668 -16.05 -8.98 -18.65
CA PRO A 668 -14.82 -9.79 -18.73
C PRO A 668 -13.87 -9.62 -17.55
N TYR A 669 -14.07 -8.66 -16.68
CA TYR A 669 -13.08 -8.31 -15.68
C TYR A 669 -13.61 -8.38 -14.24
N GLU A 670 -14.79 -8.98 -13.98
CA GLU A 670 -15.47 -8.87 -12.69
C GLU A 670 -15.35 -7.44 -12.08
N LEU A 671 -15.54 -6.42 -12.92
CA LEU A 671 -15.41 -5.04 -12.49
C LEU A 671 -16.45 -4.76 -11.42
N ARG A 672 -15.99 -4.56 -10.21
CA ARG A 672 -16.86 -4.21 -9.10
C ARG A 672 -17.38 -2.80 -9.32
N LYS A 673 -18.70 -2.65 -9.36
CA LYS A 673 -19.32 -1.34 -9.31
C LYS A 673 -19.17 -0.79 -7.89
N SER A 674 -18.60 0.39 -7.73
CA SER A 674 -18.61 1.07 -6.44
C SER A 674 -20.03 1.47 -6.08
N ALA A 675 -20.66 0.76 -5.16
CA ALA A 675 -22.02 1.08 -4.73
C ALA A 675 -22.13 2.48 -4.07
N VAL A 676 -21.04 2.98 -3.49
CA VAL A 676 -21.02 4.29 -2.82
C VAL A 676 -20.68 5.43 -3.78
N ASN A 677 -19.69 5.23 -4.68
CA ASN A 677 -19.18 6.29 -5.54
C ASN A 677 -19.89 6.35 -6.90
N SER A 678 -20.71 5.36 -7.25
CA SER A 678 -21.46 5.30 -8.50
C SER A 678 -22.91 5.79 -8.38
N ILE A 679 -23.35 6.19 -7.20
CA ILE A 679 -24.70 6.75 -6.98
C ILE A 679 -24.59 8.26 -6.74
N TRP A 680 -25.54 8.99 -7.25
CA TRP A 680 -25.65 10.41 -6.93
C TRP A 680 -26.07 10.62 -5.46
N ARG A 681 -25.62 11.73 -4.89
CA ARG A 681 -25.99 12.17 -3.55
C ARG A 681 -26.30 13.65 -3.56
N ALA A 682 -27.38 14.03 -2.86
CA ALA A 682 -27.72 15.43 -2.67
C ALA A 682 -27.63 15.80 -1.18
N GLN A 683 -27.05 16.94 -0.90
CA GLN A 683 -26.96 17.51 0.43
C GLN A 683 -27.48 18.94 0.44
N LEU A 684 -28.47 19.22 1.29
CA LEU A 684 -28.94 20.56 1.57
C LEU A 684 -28.33 21.07 2.89
N GLY A 685 -27.63 22.19 2.85
CA GLY A 685 -27.05 22.85 4.01
C GLY A 685 -27.69 24.22 4.24
N VAL A 686 -27.91 24.57 5.49
CA VAL A 686 -28.31 25.91 5.89
C VAL A 686 -27.38 26.37 7.03
N THR A 687 -26.66 27.46 6.80
CA THR A 687 -25.77 28.06 7.79
C THR A 687 -26.26 29.45 8.11
N TYR A 688 -26.46 29.77 9.39
CA TYR A 688 -26.73 31.13 9.85
C TYR A 688 -25.47 31.71 10.45
N LYS A 689 -25.01 32.82 9.87
CA LYS A 689 -23.89 33.62 10.36
C LYS A 689 -24.44 34.81 11.13
N PHE A 690 -24.00 34.97 12.37
CA PHE A 690 -24.37 36.13 13.19
C PHE A 690 -23.12 36.78 13.76
N SER A 691 -23.11 38.10 13.85
CA SER A 691 -22.06 38.84 14.55
C SER A 691 -22.50 39.15 15.97
N LEU A 692 -21.63 38.84 16.94
CA LEU A 692 -21.77 39.30 18.30
C LEU A 692 -20.98 40.63 18.42
N SER A 693 -21.65 41.76 18.35
CA SER A 693 -21.04 43.02 18.77
C SER A 693 -21.05 43.06 20.31
N PHE A 694 -19.86 42.88 20.90
CA PHE A 694 -19.67 43.16 22.33
C PHE A 694 -19.41 44.62 22.55
#